data_63cfec999c48616a34cb601134ebef72
#
_entry.id   63cfec999c48616a34cb601134ebef72
#
_cell.length_a   1.000
_cell.length_b   1.000
_cell.length_c   1.000
_cell.angle_alpha   90.00
_cell.angle_beta   90.00
_cell.angle_gamma   90.00
#
_symmetry.space_group_name_H-M   'P 1'
#
loop_
_entity.id
_entity.type
_entity.pdbx_description
1 polymer ?
#
loop_
_entity_poly.entity_id
_entity_poly.type
_entity_poly.pdbx_seq_one_letter_code
_entity_poly.pdbx_strand_id
1 'polypeptide(L)'
;MRAALRRLTGGPVPGPSWVLAAVLLVSCFLAAAAPRVLGTVQTRVLRQTVTRAGPLDAVEVQTGWVTSPGSGPDPALLASTTKRLEAGQRPPLRPQPSTSWAGLSTPLMTVVNPAPRARPGSNLPKLELGYRDPLGGNLRMLSGTRPARAGRVRLAHRTVPLIQVAVSSATADRFELRPGSRLRLAIFSPVTYELAPVSAVLQVTGVYRPTDPGAAFWADDALLAAPSLQDPNKPSLYYAGGALVGPGELGVLQHVYASQQLGLIWNVGLDLTGLKAGQVPAAQAALRAEVAAGPTGVSSRFPSALTVSAPGGGPLALFASEQAAANRVLSLIVFGLFLIGLVLTLLAGRLLVLRRGGELATLRARGGTLGAVARQVLADTAPLLMLALAVGTGAAIAISPGQGSALSWELTAVLAVAGLAGPPLLALSWCRDSATRRRLARADVTIRRRSPRRLVLEGAAVLLTAGAVFGLRFRGSGGGGGGLDLLTGLGPQLVALLAALLVLRIYPVPLRLLLRLAARRRGAAGYRGLARAARAAPAALLPALALILAMALAGFGGMVLSSVMAARAAAAWRETGADAVLTGGDLHPIPAAASRQLAAAPGVRHAVTVSTESSQVAGGGRTVNTTAVSAPLAAYAAVSSAAPFGSFAPSVLARRG
;
A
#
# COMPACT_ATOMS: atom_id res chain seq x y z
N MET A 1 -45.64 -22.96 1.97
CA MET A 1 -44.75 -22.93 0.81
C MET A 1 -45.49 -23.09 -0.53
N ARG A 2 -46.28 -24.11 -0.78
CA ARG A 2 -47.05 -24.30 -2.04
C ARG A 2 -48.08 -23.22 -2.35
N ALA A 3 -48.78 -22.64 -1.35
CA ALA A 3 -49.70 -21.53 -1.51
C ALA A 3 -49.00 -20.19 -1.85
N ALA A 4 -47.79 -19.96 -1.34
CA ALA A 4 -46.96 -18.82 -1.69
C ALA A 4 -46.43 -18.93 -3.14
N LEU A 5 -46.00 -20.09 -3.57
CA LEU A 5 -45.60 -20.35 -4.96
C LEU A 5 -46.75 -20.16 -5.97
N ARG A 6 -47.96 -20.62 -5.64
CA ARG A 6 -49.15 -20.39 -6.50
C ARG A 6 -49.54 -18.93 -6.62
N ARG A 7 -49.28 -18.08 -5.57
CA ARG A 7 -49.47 -16.62 -5.66
C ARG A 7 -48.40 -15.93 -6.50
N LEU A 8 -47.18 -16.49 -6.57
CA LEU A 8 -46.09 -15.97 -7.41
C LEU A 8 -46.29 -16.25 -8.90
N THR A 9 -46.99 -17.38 -9.25
CA THR A 9 -47.19 -17.82 -10.64
C THR A 9 -48.57 -17.54 -11.18
N GLY A 10 -49.57 -17.27 -10.34
CA GLY A 10 -51.01 -17.20 -10.72
C GLY A 10 -51.66 -15.80 -10.68
N GLY A 11 -50.93 -14.73 -10.44
CA GLY A 11 -51.49 -13.39 -10.46
C GLY A 11 -51.41 -12.74 -11.86
N PRO A 12 -52.34 -11.84 -12.20
CA PRO A 12 -52.52 -11.35 -13.58
C PRO A 12 -51.35 -10.50 -14.13
N VAL A 13 -50.32 -10.15 -13.36
CA VAL A 13 -49.12 -9.43 -13.89
C VAL A 13 -47.87 -9.75 -13.06
N PRO A 14 -47.14 -10.84 -13.32
CA PRO A 14 -45.91 -11.18 -12.60
C PRO A 14 -44.68 -10.33 -13.01
N GLY A 15 -44.71 -9.63 -14.17
CA GLY A 15 -43.56 -8.96 -14.76
C GLY A 15 -42.85 -7.89 -13.91
N PRO A 16 -43.55 -6.91 -13.31
CA PRO A 16 -42.88 -5.79 -12.61
C PRO A 16 -42.19 -6.18 -11.29
N SER A 17 -42.76 -7.21 -10.61
CA SER A 17 -42.16 -7.71 -9.34
C SER A 17 -40.88 -8.47 -9.61
N TRP A 18 -40.80 -9.23 -10.71
CA TRP A 18 -39.57 -9.92 -11.13
C TRP A 18 -38.48 -8.95 -11.57
N VAL A 19 -38.83 -7.85 -12.26
CA VAL A 19 -37.88 -6.79 -12.62
C VAL A 19 -37.28 -6.14 -11.37
N LEU A 20 -38.11 -5.81 -10.37
CA LEU A 20 -37.62 -5.25 -9.11
C LEU A 20 -36.72 -6.25 -8.37
N ALA A 21 -37.10 -7.53 -8.34
CA ALA A 21 -36.30 -8.57 -7.71
C ALA A 21 -34.96 -8.79 -8.43
N ALA A 22 -34.93 -8.81 -9.75
CA ALA A 22 -33.71 -8.93 -10.54
C ALA A 22 -32.77 -7.72 -10.32
N VAL A 23 -33.29 -6.51 -10.32
CA VAL A 23 -32.52 -5.30 -10.04
C VAL A 23 -31.96 -5.34 -8.63
N LEU A 24 -32.76 -5.71 -7.63
CA LEU A 24 -32.31 -5.81 -6.24
C LEU A 24 -31.24 -6.89 -6.08
N LEU A 25 -31.43 -8.06 -6.71
CA LEU A 25 -30.44 -9.17 -6.68
C LEU A 25 -29.09 -8.72 -7.21
N VAL A 26 -29.05 -8.11 -8.41
CA VAL A 26 -27.82 -7.62 -9.04
C VAL A 26 -27.19 -6.52 -8.20
N SER A 27 -27.99 -5.56 -7.72
CA SER A 27 -27.48 -4.44 -6.90
C SER A 27 -26.91 -4.92 -5.57
N CYS A 28 -27.58 -5.85 -4.87
CA CYS A 28 -27.08 -6.43 -3.62
C CYS A 28 -25.85 -7.30 -3.84
N PHE A 29 -25.83 -8.08 -4.94
CA PHE A 29 -24.66 -8.84 -5.34
C PHE A 29 -23.44 -7.92 -5.53
N LEU A 30 -23.58 -6.85 -6.32
CA LEU A 30 -22.50 -5.90 -6.60
C LEU A 30 -22.07 -5.17 -5.33
N ALA A 31 -23.00 -4.70 -4.51
CA ALA A 31 -22.69 -4.01 -3.25
C ALA A 31 -21.96 -4.91 -2.25
N ALA A 32 -22.32 -6.19 -2.20
CA ALA A 32 -21.66 -7.16 -1.33
C ALA A 32 -20.33 -7.67 -1.90
N ALA A 33 -20.26 -7.95 -3.21
CA ALA A 33 -19.09 -8.54 -3.86
C ALA A 33 -17.95 -7.54 -4.06
N ALA A 34 -18.25 -6.30 -4.52
CA ALA A 34 -17.22 -5.35 -4.92
C ALA A 34 -16.20 -5.04 -3.80
N PRO A 35 -16.59 -4.70 -2.56
CA PRO A 35 -15.61 -4.45 -1.49
C PRO A 35 -14.83 -5.71 -1.08
N ARG A 36 -15.43 -6.90 -1.16
CA ARG A 36 -14.77 -8.17 -0.83
C ARG A 36 -13.72 -8.57 -1.85
N VAL A 37 -14.08 -8.54 -3.14
CA VAL A 37 -13.15 -8.80 -4.25
C VAL A 37 -11.97 -7.83 -4.18
N LEU A 38 -12.27 -6.55 -3.94
CA LEU A 38 -11.25 -5.54 -3.77
C LEU A 38 -10.27 -5.88 -2.66
N GLY A 39 -10.75 -6.24 -1.46
CA GLY A 39 -9.90 -6.63 -0.33
C GLY A 39 -9.03 -7.85 -0.62
N THR A 40 -9.53 -8.83 -1.38
CA THR A 40 -8.73 -9.99 -1.79
C THR A 40 -7.65 -9.63 -2.81
N VAL A 41 -7.96 -8.80 -3.79
CA VAL A 41 -6.99 -8.30 -4.78
C VAL A 41 -5.91 -7.47 -4.09
N GLN A 42 -6.29 -6.53 -3.22
CA GLN A 42 -5.34 -5.70 -2.47
C GLN A 42 -4.42 -6.54 -1.57
N THR A 43 -4.95 -7.58 -0.91
CA THR A 43 -4.13 -8.49 -0.11
C THR A 43 -3.14 -9.28 -0.98
N ARG A 44 -3.54 -9.66 -2.20
CA ARG A 44 -2.62 -10.30 -3.16
C ARG A 44 -1.51 -9.36 -3.60
N VAL A 45 -1.86 -8.11 -3.91
CA VAL A 45 -0.88 -7.07 -4.28
C VAL A 45 0.08 -6.80 -3.11
N LEU A 46 -0.43 -6.70 -1.87
CA LEU A 46 0.41 -6.56 -0.67
C LEU A 46 1.45 -7.67 -0.59
N ARG A 47 1.03 -8.93 -0.72
CA ARG A 47 1.95 -10.08 -0.68
C ARG A 47 3.01 -10.00 -1.77
N GLN A 48 2.64 -9.59 -2.99
CA GLN A 48 3.59 -9.40 -4.08
C GLN A 48 4.57 -8.26 -3.79
N THR A 49 4.12 -7.16 -3.22
CA THR A 49 5.00 -6.03 -2.84
C THR A 49 5.98 -6.46 -1.76
N VAL A 50 5.50 -7.14 -0.72
CA VAL A 50 6.35 -7.67 0.35
C VAL A 50 7.38 -8.68 -0.19
N THR A 51 6.95 -9.66 -0.99
CA THR A 51 7.88 -10.66 -1.55
C THR A 51 8.90 -10.07 -2.53
N ARG A 52 8.56 -9.00 -3.27
CA ARG A 52 9.51 -8.30 -4.15
C ARG A 52 10.50 -7.42 -3.41
N ALA A 53 10.10 -6.86 -2.28
CA ALA A 53 10.98 -6.06 -1.43
C ALA A 53 12.13 -6.91 -0.82
N GLY A 54 12.00 -8.23 -0.89
CA GLY A 54 13.03 -9.15 -0.39
C GLY A 54 13.11 -9.17 1.12
N PRO A 55 14.31 -9.32 1.68
CA PRO A 55 14.54 -9.64 3.08
C PRO A 55 14.33 -8.49 4.08
N LEU A 56 13.48 -7.51 3.77
CA LEU A 56 13.24 -6.35 4.63
C LEU A 56 12.12 -6.58 5.67
N ASP A 57 11.63 -7.81 5.82
CA ASP A 57 10.50 -8.15 6.69
C ASP A 57 10.95 -8.28 8.16
N ALA A 58 11.50 -7.21 8.73
CA ALA A 58 12.03 -7.26 10.08
C ALA A 58 11.90 -5.93 10.84
N VAL A 59 11.99 -6.02 12.15
CA VAL A 59 12.38 -4.93 13.05
C VAL A 59 13.80 -5.18 13.51
N GLU A 60 14.65 -4.21 13.31
CA GLU A 60 16.04 -4.26 13.69
C GLU A 60 16.28 -3.40 14.91
N VAL A 61 16.93 -3.95 15.90
CA VAL A 61 17.32 -3.27 17.13
C VAL A 61 18.83 -3.31 17.24
N GLN A 62 19.46 -2.16 17.30
CA GLN A 62 20.90 -2.03 17.40
C GLN A 62 21.30 -1.27 18.68
N THR A 63 22.42 -1.64 19.25
CA THR A 63 23.06 -0.88 20.33
C THR A 63 24.57 -1.04 20.29
N GLY A 64 25.26 -0.05 20.79
CA GLY A 64 26.68 -0.14 21.04
C GLY A 64 26.95 -0.78 22.40
N TRP A 65 27.86 -1.72 22.45
CA TRP A 65 28.36 -2.28 23.70
C TRP A 65 29.75 -1.73 23.98
N VAL A 66 29.84 -0.90 25.00
CA VAL A 66 31.14 -0.45 25.49
C VAL A 66 31.71 -1.56 26.35
N THR A 67 32.86 -2.08 25.97
CA THR A 67 33.51 -3.17 26.67
C THR A 67 34.10 -2.71 28.01
N SER A 68 33.61 -3.27 29.10
CA SER A 68 34.23 -3.14 30.42
C SER A 68 34.84 -4.49 30.84
N PRO A 69 35.97 -4.52 31.57
CA PRO A 69 36.57 -5.77 32.01
C PRO A 69 35.56 -6.63 32.77
N GLY A 70 35.30 -7.84 32.29
CA GLY A 70 34.42 -8.81 32.94
C GLY A 70 32.94 -8.74 32.57
N SER A 71 32.52 -7.77 31.75
CA SER A 71 31.11 -7.63 31.29
C SER A 71 31.00 -7.72 29.77
N GLY A 72 30.94 -8.93 29.21
CA GLY A 72 30.80 -9.14 27.78
C GLY A 72 29.45 -9.60 27.33
N PRO A 73 29.11 -9.42 26.03
CA PRO A 73 27.93 -10.00 25.49
C PRO A 73 28.02 -11.54 25.60
N ASP A 74 27.08 -12.10 26.37
CA ASP A 74 26.91 -13.55 26.51
C ASP A 74 25.91 -14.00 25.41
N PRO A 75 26.16 -15.16 24.74
CA PRO A 75 25.20 -15.76 23.83
C PRO A 75 23.81 -15.94 24.44
N ALA A 76 23.73 -16.28 25.73
CA ALA A 76 22.47 -16.41 26.46
C ALA A 76 21.72 -15.07 26.60
N LEU A 77 22.44 -13.98 26.82
CA LEU A 77 21.86 -12.63 26.84
C LEU A 77 21.27 -12.27 25.47
N LEU A 78 22.00 -12.52 24.39
CA LEU A 78 21.52 -12.26 23.02
C LEU A 78 20.25 -13.05 22.72
N ALA A 79 20.25 -14.36 22.96
CA ALA A 79 19.10 -15.23 22.72
C ALA A 79 17.88 -14.86 23.60
N SER A 80 18.10 -14.54 24.89
CA SER A 80 17.00 -14.14 25.78
C SER A 80 16.41 -12.79 25.39
N THR A 81 17.21 -11.90 24.84
CA THR A 81 16.75 -10.60 24.33
C THR A 81 15.92 -10.78 23.06
N THR A 82 16.35 -11.64 22.11
CA THR A 82 15.56 -11.98 20.92
C THR A 82 14.15 -12.43 21.30
N LYS A 83 14.02 -13.40 22.21
CA LYS A 83 12.73 -13.91 22.69
C LYS A 83 11.83 -12.82 23.28
N ARG A 84 12.41 -11.85 23.98
CA ARG A 84 11.64 -10.72 24.55
C ARG A 84 11.19 -9.75 23.48
N LEU A 85 12.03 -9.45 22.51
CA LEU A 85 11.69 -8.61 21.39
C LEU A 85 10.56 -9.24 20.55
N GLU A 86 10.62 -10.55 20.32
CA GLU A 86 9.54 -11.31 19.67
C GLU A 86 8.23 -11.24 20.47
N ALA A 87 8.30 -11.44 21.79
CA ALA A 87 7.12 -11.39 22.68
C ALA A 87 6.55 -9.97 22.80
N GLY A 88 7.35 -8.93 22.58
CA GLY A 88 6.98 -7.53 22.65
C GLY A 88 6.26 -6.99 21.42
N GLN A 89 6.20 -7.77 20.33
CA GLN A 89 5.57 -7.33 19.09
C GLN A 89 4.08 -7.07 19.25
N ARG A 90 3.61 -5.93 18.76
CA ARG A 90 2.20 -5.50 18.89
C ARG A 90 1.34 -6.00 17.73
N PRO A 91 0.13 -6.50 17.99
CA PRO A 91 -0.80 -6.84 16.91
C PRO A 91 -1.05 -5.64 15.97
N PRO A 92 -1.16 -5.86 14.64
CA PRO A 92 -1.30 -7.13 13.93
C PRO A 92 0.02 -7.79 13.52
N LEU A 93 1.18 -7.24 13.92
CA LEU A 93 2.50 -7.79 13.63
C LEU A 93 2.65 -9.14 14.34
N ARG A 94 3.18 -10.12 13.62
CA ARG A 94 3.47 -11.45 14.14
C ARG A 94 4.95 -11.74 13.95
N PRO A 95 5.69 -12.06 15.03
CA PRO A 95 7.07 -12.45 14.89
C PRO A 95 7.18 -13.78 14.14
N GLN A 96 8.23 -13.90 13.34
CA GLN A 96 8.61 -15.11 12.63
C GLN A 96 9.96 -15.62 13.15
N PRO A 97 9.98 -16.51 14.18
CA PRO A 97 11.22 -16.93 14.82
C PRO A 97 12.24 -17.59 13.89
N SER A 98 11.78 -18.20 12.78
CA SER A 98 12.67 -18.84 11.80
C SER A 98 13.57 -17.87 11.03
N THR A 99 13.20 -16.59 10.98
CA THR A 99 13.96 -15.53 10.32
C THR A 99 14.57 -14.53 11.30
N SER A 100 14.26 -14.68 12.60
CA SER A 100 14.87 -13.89 13.67
C SER A 100 16.28 -14.36 13.98
N TRP A 101 17.18 -13.42 14.21
CA TRP A 101 18.54 -13.71 14.63
C TRP A 101 19.11 -12.59 15.49
N ALA A 102 20.14 -12.92 16.27
CA ALA A 102 20.94 -11.96 17.02
C ALA A 102 22.39 -12.01 16.57
N GLY A 103 23.07 -10.91 16.64
CA GLY A 103 24.45 -10.83 16.22
C GLY A 103 25.28 -9.80 16.96
N LEU A 104 26.57 -9.90 16.70
CA LEU A 104 27.55 -8.93 17.11
C LEU A 104 28.45 -8.64 15.92
N SER A 105 28.79 -7.38 15.73
CA SER A 105 29.80 -6.94 14.77
C SER A 105 30.90 -6.14 15.46
N THR A 106 32.11 -6.25 14.92
CA THR A 106 33.27 -5.52 15.43
C THR A 106 33.67 -4.44 14.43
N PRO A 107 34.37 -3.38 14.88
CA PRO A 107 35.04 -2.50 13.95
C PRO A 107 36.06 -3.25 13.08
N LEU A 108 36.33 -2.69 11.88
CA LEU A 108 37.32 -3.23 10.96
C LEU A 108 38.74 -3.16 11.53
N MET A 109 39.44 -4.27 11.55
CA MET A 109 40.86 -4.36 11.91
C MET A 109 41.75 -4.58 10.69
N THR A 110 42.93 -4.01 10.71
CA THR A 110 43.91 -4.15 9.63
C THR A 110 44.64 -5.48 9.70
N VAL A 111 44.72 -6.20 8.59
CA VAL A 111 45.50 -7.41 8.44
C VAL A 111 46.92 -7.04 8.08
N VAL A 112 47.89 -7.28 8.99
CA VAL A 112 49.30 -6.87 8.81
C VAL A 112 50.15 -7.90 8.04
N ASN A 113 49.65 -9.10 7.83
CA ASN A 113 50.32 -10.16 7.05
C ASN A 113 49.43 -10.71 5.94
N PRO A 114 48.88 -9.85 5.05
CA PRO A 114 47.98 -10.29 4.01
C PRO A 114 48.70 -10.99 2.87
N ALA A 115 47.98 -11.86 2.17
CA ALA A 115 48.42 -12.41 0.89
C ALA A 115 48.44 -11.33 -0.22
N PRO A 116 49.24 -11.49 -1.28
CA PRO A 116 49.38 -10.50 -2.33
C PRO A 116 48.06 -10.12 -3.01
N ARG A 117 47.17 -11.08 -3.28
CA ARG A 117 45.85 -10.85 -3.92
C ARG A 117 44.90 -10.00 -3.07
N ALA A 118 45.13 -9.97 -1.76
CA ALA A 118 44.31 -9.17 -0.86
C ALA A 118 44.70 -7.69 -0.83
N ARG A 119 45.77 -7.28 -1.54
CA ARG A 119 46.26 -5.90 -1.59
C ARG A 119 45.92 -5.24 -2.93
N PRO A 120 44.95 -4.33 -3.00
CA PRO A 120 44.80 -3.46 -4.16
C PRO A 120 45.79 -2.29 -4.03
N GLY A 121 46.99 -2.43 -4.59
CA GLY A 121 48.06 -1.42 -4.40
C GLY A 121 48.83 -1.56 -3.08
N SER A 122 49.12 -0.45 -2.41
CA SER A 122 49.92 -0.41 -1.16
C SER A 122 49.13 -0.60 0.12
N ASN A 123 47.80 -0.53 0.07
CA ASN A 123 46.96 -0.54 1.27
C ASN A 123 46.74 -1.94 1.82
N LEU A 124 46.72 -2.04 3.15
CA LEU A 124 46.47 -3.28 3.85
C LEU A 124 44.95 -3.56 3.89
N PRO A 125 44.54 -4.82 3.66
CA PRO A 125 43.16 -5.21 3.77
C PRO A 125 42.68 -5.20 5.22
N LYS A 126 41.37 -5.09 5.41
CA LYS A 126 40.74 -5.08 6.72
C LYS A 126 39.76 -6.24 6.87
N LEU A 127 39.60 -6.70 8.12
CA LEU A 127 38.64 -7.73 8.45
C LEU A 127 37.73 -7.26 9.60
N GLU A 128 36.45 -7.58 9.48
CA GLU A 128 35.45 -7.48 10.51
C GLU A 128 35.19 -8.88 11.10
N LEU A 129 34.96 -8.94 12.41
CA LEU A 129 34.56 -10.18 13.07
C LEU A 129 33.07 -10.08 13.41
N GLY A 130 32.30 -11.05 12.95
CA GLY A 130 30.87 -11.11 13.18
C GLY A 130 30.46 -12.38 13.91
N TYR A 131 29.51 -12.26 14.82
CA TYR A 131 28.79 -13.38 15.42
C TYR A 131 27.34 -13.33 14.98
N ARG A 132 26.75 -14.47 14.68
CA ARG A 132 25.33 -14.62 14.32
C ARG A 132 24.75 -15.88 14.96
N ASP A 133 23.55 -15.76 15.53
CA ASP A 133 22.84 -16.88 16.14
C ASP A 133 21.32 -16.74 15.95
N PRO A 134 20.61 -17.76 15.48
CA PRO A 134 21.12 -19.06 15.02
C PRO A 134 21.69 -18.99 13.59
N LEU A 135 22.81 -19.69 13.37
CA LEU A 135 23.37 -19.80 12.01
C LEU A 135 22.46 -20.63 11.08
N GLY A 136 21.72 -21.58 11.66
CA GLY A 136 20.69 -22.37 10.95
C GLY A 136 21.16 -22.95 9.62
N GLY A 137 20.28 -22.91 8.61
CA GLY A 137 20.54 -23.27 7.22
C GLY A 137 21.12 -22.16 6.35
N ASN A 138 21.50 -21.02 6.93
CA ASN A 138 21.97 -19.85 6.18
C ASN A 138 23.37 -20.03 5.58
N LEU A 139 24.11 -20.99 6.05
CA LEU A 139 25.44 -21.33 5.51
C LEU A 139 25.68 -22.83 5.41
N ARG A 140 26.52 -23.20 4.46
CA ARG A 140 27.05 -24.56 4.29
C ARG A 140 28.58 -24.56 4.46
N MET A 141 29.10 -25.37 5.38
CA MET A 141 30.54 -25.56 5.49
C MET A 141 31.06 -26.31 4.26
N LEU A 142 32.10 -25.77 3.63
CA LEU A 142 32.79 -26.39 2.49
C LEU A 142 34.01 -27.19 2.93
N SER A 143 34.78 -26.67 3.92
CA SER A 143 35.98 -27.32 4.45
C SER A 143 36.22 -26.88 5.90
N GLY A 144 36.86 -27.71 6.67
CA GLY A 144 37.17 -27.45 8.08
C GLY A 144 35.95 -27.55 9.01
N THR A 145 36.03 -26.89 10.16
CA THR A 145 35.06 -26.94 11.24
C THR A 145 34.59 -25.55 11.64
N ARG A 146 33.42 -25.45 12.29
CA ARG A 146 32.96 -24.21 12.91
C ARG A 146 33.90 -23.76 14.03
N PRO A 147 34.11 -22.44 14.23
CA PRO A 147 34.89 -21.91 15.35
C PRO A 147 34.29 -22.36 16.68
N ALA A 148 35.10 -22.78 17.61
CA ALA A 148 34.60 -23.33 18.88
C ALA A 148 35.16 -22.61 20.11
N ARG A 149 36.47 -22.39 20.21
CA ARG A 149 37.12 -21.85 21.41
C ARG A 149 38.32 -20.97 21.07
N ALA A 150 38.42 -19.83 21.78
CA ALA A 150 39.60 -19.01 21.77
C ALA A 150 40.80 -19.70 22.44
N GLY A 151 41.98 -19.39 21.93
CA GLY A 151 43.25 -19.79 22.49
C GLY A 151 44.16 -18.62 22.80
N ARG A 152 45.39 -18.91 23.06
CA ARG A 152 46.46 -17.91 23.18
C ARG A 152 47.66 -18.34 22.37
N VAL A 153 48.35 -17.40 21.75
CA VAL A 153 49.57 -17.67 20.99
C VAL A 153 50.65 -16.67 21.41
N ARG A 154 51.90 -17.15 21.51
CA ARG A 154 53.06 -16.32 21.82
C ARG A 154 53.61 -15.73 20.51
N LEU A 155 53.64 -14.43 20.41
CA LEU A 155 54.30 -13.70 19.33
C LEU A 155 55.47 -12.93 19.90
N ALA A 156 56.70 -13.35 19.57
CA ALA A 156 57.93 -12.84 20.16
C ALA A 156 57.84 -12.84 21.69
N HIS A 157 57.80 -11.66 22.32
CA HIS A 157 57.76 -11.51 23.78
C HIS A 157 56.36 -11.27 24.37
N ARG A 158 55.32 -11.34 23.54
CA ARG A 158 53.93 -11.05 23.96
C ARG A 158 53.01 -12.24 23.72
N THR A 159 52.13 -12.52 24.66
CA THR A 159 51.04 -13.49 24.49
C THR A 159 49.80 -12.73 24.03
N VAL A 160 49.27 -13.04 22.85
CA VAL A 160 48.09 -12.45 22.27
C VAL A 160 46.97 -13.50 22.13
N PRO A 161 45.70 -13.08 22.09
CA PRO A 161 44.57 -13.96 21.81
C PRO A 161 44.70 -14.63 20.45
N LEU A 162 44.36 -15.91 20.38
CA LEU A 162 44.16 -16.67 19.16
C LEU A 162 42.66 -16.92 19.00
N ILE A 163 42.06 -16.30 18.03
CA ILE A 163 40.61 -16.34 17.76
C ILE A 163 40.38 -17.28 16.58
N GLN A 164 39.55 -18.29 16.79
CA GLN A 164 39.12 -19.17 15.71
C GLN A 164 38.01 -18.50 14.88
N VAL A 165 38.13 -18.59 13.56
CA VAL A 165 37.16 -17.97 12.64
C VAL A 165 36.84 -18.90 11.48
N ALA A 166 35.60 -18.74 10.96
CA ALA A 166 35.23 -19.27 9.67
C ALA A 166 35.05 -18.12 8.70
N VAL A 167 35.51 -18.28 7.46
CA VAL A 167 35.38 -17.24 6.40
C VAL A 167 34.55 -17.74 5.25
N SER A 168 33.90 -16.83 4.54
CA SER A 168 33.17 -17.19 3.30
C SER A 168 34.13 -17.65 2.22
N SER A 169 33.67 -18.50 1.30
CA SER A 169 34.48 -18.96 0.17
C SER A 169 35.03 -17.79 -0.66
N ALA A 170 34.23 -16.73 -0.85
CA ALA A 170 34.65 -15.54 -1.57
C ALA A 170 35.77 -14.78 -0.80
N THR A 171 35.68 -14.68 0.52
CA THR A 171 36.73 -14.09 1.36
C THR A 171 37.97 -14.99 1.37
N ALA A 172 37.80 -16.33 1.45
CA ALA A 172 38.90 -17.28 1.40
C ALA A 172 39.66 -17.17 0.07
N ASP A 173 38.99 -17.09 -1.05
CA ASP A 173 39.61 -16.95 -2.37
C ASP A 173 40.33 -15.59 -2.53
N ARG A 174 39.75 -14.51 -2.07
CA ARG A 174 40.34 -13.15 -2.17
C ARG A 174 41.55 -12.99 -1.28
N PHE A 175 41.51 -13.53 -0.05
CA PHE A 175 42.57 -13.39 0.93
C PHE A 175 43.53 -14.59 0.93
N GLU A 176 43.38 -15.55 0.02
CA GLU A 176 44.16 -16.79 -0.11
C GLU A 176 44.20 -17.60 1.18
N LEU A 177 43.04 -17.78 1.81
CA LEU A 177 42.89 -18.43 3.10
C LEU A 177 42.46 -19.89 2.96
N ARG A 178 43.02 -20.76 3.81
CA ARG A 178 42.63 -22.17 3.96
C ARG A 178 42.45 -22.49 5.42
N PRO A 179 41.74 -23.55 5.79
CA PRO A 179 41.76 -24.03 7.17
C PRO A 179 43.20 -24.23 7.66
N GLY A 180 43.53 -23.67 8.83
CA GLY A 180 44.88 -23.59 9.37
C GLY A 180 45.60 -22.26 9.11
N SER A 181 45.19 -21.45 8.15
CA SER A 181 45.79 -20.12 7.88
C SER A 181 45.73 -19.23 9.12
N ARG A 182 46.77 -18.43 9.34
CA ARG A 182 46.84 -17.47 10.46
C ARG A 182 47.00 -16.05 9.93
N LEU A 183 46.12 -15.13 10.38
CA LEU A 183 46.17 -13.72 10.10
C LEU A 183 46.48 -12.93 11.37
N ARG A 184 47.34 -11.92 11.27
CA ARG A 184 47.68 -11.02 12.36
C ARG A 184 46.85 -9.75 12.22
N LEU A 185 46.15 -9.38 13.26
CA LEU A 185 45.30 -8.20 13.27
C LEU A 185 45.91 -7.09 14.13
N ALA A 186 45.84 -5.87 13.63
CA ALA A 186 46.22 -4.66 14.35
C ALA A 186 45.10 -3.60 14.23
N ILE A 187 44.90 -2.84 15.30
CA ILE A 187 43.96 -1.72 15.32
C ILE A 187 44.68 -0.48 14.78
N PHE A 188 44.03 0.22 13.86
CA PHE A 188 44.49 1.55 13.44
C PHE A 188 44.08 2.58 14.49
N SER A 189 45.03 3.33 15.04
CA SER A 189 44.74 4.41 15.97
C SER A 189 44.47 5.72 15.19
N PRO A 190 43.25 6.29 15.27
CA PRO A 190 42.97 7.56 14.63
C PRO A 190 43.65 8.75 15.32
N VAL A 191 44.17 8.53 16.54
CA VAL A 191 44.87 9.58 17.31
C VAL A 191 46.33 9.72 16.91
N THR A 192 47.04 8.55 16.81
CA THR A 192 48.47 8.51 16.46
C THR A 192 48.70 8.36 14.95
N TYR A 193 47.66 8.05 14.18
CA TYR A 193 47.71 7.68 12.75
C TYR A 193 48.63 6.49 12.46
N GLU A 194 48.86 5.65 13.47
CA GLU A 194 49.73 4.49 13.37
C GLU A 194 48.94 3.18 13.63
N LEU A 195 49.51 2.07 13.16
CA LEU A 195 49.01 0.73 13.50
C LEU A 195 49.52 0.40 14.90
N ALA A 196 48.59 0.08 15.80
CA ALA A 196 48.93 -0.48 17.10
C ALA A 196 49.69 -1.83 16.95
N PRO A 197 50.44 -2.28 17.97
CA PRO A 197 50.99 -3.61 17.95
C PRO A 197 49.89 -4.65 17.70
N VAL A 198 50.30 -5.82 17.13
CA VAL A 198 49.35 -6.92 16.85
C VAL A 198 48.51 -7.21 18.08
N SER A 199 47.19 -7.04 17.92
CA SER A 199 46.23 -7.14 19.02
C SER A 199 45.65 -8.57 19.13
N ALA A 200 45.59 -9.30 18.03
CA ALA A 200 45.07 -10.68 17.97
C ALA A 200 45.61 -11.44 16.76
N VAL A 201 45.60 -12.75 16.85
CA VAL A 201 45.84 -13.66 15.73
C VAL A 201 44.56 -14.41 15.44
N LEU A 202 44.09 -14.35 14.17
CA LEU A 202 42.99 -15.18 13.70
C LEU A 202 43.55 -16.51 13.19
N GLN A 203 42.88 -17.61 13.52
CA GLN A 203 43.11 -18.91 12.92
C GLN A 203 41.85 -19.32 12.15
N VAL A 204 41.97 -19.46 10.86
CA VAL A 204 40.87 -19.95 10.02
C VAL A 204 40.67 -21.43 10.32
N THR A 205 39.52 -21.79 10.88
CA THR A 205 39.17 -23.19 11.17
C THR A 205 38.23 -23.76 10.10
N GLY A 206 37.54 -22.93 9.35
CA GLY A 206 36.65 -23.41 8.33
C GLY A 206 36.35 -22.38 7.26
N VAL A 207 35.91 -22.89 6.11
CA VAL A 207 35.44 -22.11 4.99
C VAL A 207 33.99 -22.48 4.73
N TYR A 208 33.11 -21.49 4.63
CA TYR A 208 31.70 -21.69 4.37
C TYR A 208 31.24 -20.99 3.07
N ARG A 209 30.09 -21.41 2.57
CA ARG A 209 29.36 -20.72 1.52
C ARG A 209 28.00 -20.28 2.06
N PRO A 210 27.61 -19.01 1.93
CA PRO A 210 26.26 -18.57 2.17
C PRO A 210 25.28 -19.39 1.30
N THR A 211 24.18 -19.85 1.88
CA THR A 211 23.14 -20.60 1.14
C THR A 211 22.43 -19.66 0.17
N ASP A 212 22.10 -18.47 0.63
CA ASP A 212 21.58 -17.36 -0.17
C ASP A 212 22.29 -16.07 0.26
N PRO A 213 23.26 -15.57 -0.53
CA PRO A 213 23.98 -14.33 -0.22
C PRO A 213 23.10 -13.08 -0.15
N GLY A 214 21.93 -13.11 -0.81
CA GLY A 214 20.97 -12.01 -0.80
C GLY A 214 19.97 -12.05 0.35
N ALA A 215 20.02 -13.07 1.22
CA ALA A 215 19.10 -13.17 2.34
C ALA A 215 19.30 -12.05 3.38
N ALA A 216 18.21 -11.68 4.08
CA ALA A 216 18.22 -10.73 5.19
C ALA A 216 19.29 -11.02 6.23
N PHE A 217 19.59 -12.29 6.44
CA PHE A 217 20.61 -12.76 7.38
C PHE A 217 22.00 -12.16 7.12
N TRP A 218 22.30 -11.80 5.87
CA TRP A 218 23.59 -11.22 5.47
C TRP A 218 23.49 -9.74 5.13
N ALA A 219 22.29 -9.17 5.01
CA ALA A 219 22.09 -7.82 4.49
C ALA A 219 22.73 -6.73 5.37
N ASP A 220 22.65 -6.89 6.69
CA ASP A 220 23.20 -5.92 7.66
C ASP A 220 24.73 -5.99 7.76
N ASP A 221 25.34 -7.07 7.30
CA ASP A 221 26.78 -7.27 7.30
C ASP A 221 27.18 -8.14 6.09
N ALA A 222 27.15 -7.51 4.94
CA ALA A 222 27.46 -8.16 3.68
C ALA A 222 28.92 -8.66 3.59
N LEU A 223 29.80 -8.12 4.44
CA LEU A 223 31.20 -8.55 4.49
C LEU A 223 31.36 -9.99 4.95
N LEU A 224 30.44 -10.49 5.78
CA LEU A 224 30.41 -11.89 6.17
C LEU A 224 30.06 -12.78 4.98
N ALA A 225 29.26 -12.34 4.04
CA ALA A 225 28.91 -13.12 2.85
C ALA A 225 30.00 -13.07 1.77
N ALA A 226 30.56 -11.89 1.51
CA ALA A 226 31.59 -11.70 0.49
C ALA A 226 32.46 -10.48 0.81
N PRO A 227 33.76 -10.51 0.43
CA PRO A 227 34.64 -9.35 0.59
C PRO A 227 34.25 -8.27 -0.41
N SER A 228 34.43 -7.01 0.00
CA SER A 228 34.16 -5.84 -0.80
C SER A 228 35.41 -4.98 -0.97
N LEU A 229 35.57 -4.38 -2.15
CA LEU A 229 36.59 -3.36 -2.39
C LEU A 229 36.01 -2.03 -1.95
N GLN A 230 36.60 -1.44 -0.92
CA GLN A 230 36.15 -0.17 -0.36
C GLN A 230 36.56 0.99 -1.27
N ASP A 231 35.57 1.71 -1.67
CA ASP A 231 35.54 2.93 -2.49
C ASP A 231 36.66 3.10 -3.53
N PRO A 232 36.38 2.73 -4.80
CA PRO A 232 37.35 2.87 -5.88
C PRO A 232 37.72 4.34 -6.18
N ASN A 233 36.99 5.32 -5.64
CA ASN A 233 37.21 6.75 -5.90
C ASN A 233 37.99 7.45 -4.76
N LYS A 234 38.29 6.75 -3.66
CA LYS A 234 39.12 7.27 -2.56
C LYS A 234 40.59 6.88 -2.75
N PRO A 235 41.51 7.74 -2.35
CA PRO A 235 42.97 7.47 -2.51
C PRO A 235 43.46 6.27 -1.72
N SER A 236 42.63 5.68 -0.86
CA SER A 236 42.98 4.54 -0.01
C SER A 236 42.11 3.31 -0.30
N LEU A 237 42.25 2.73 -1.50
CA LEU A 237 41.63 1.45 -1.86
C LEU A 237 42.11 0.31 -0.97
N TYR A 238 41.19 -0.43 -0.34
CA TYR A 238 41.50 -1.66 0.39
C TYR A 238 40.35 -2.66 0.28
N TYR A 239 40.64 -3.95 0.40
CA TYR A 239 39.60 -4.97 0.55
C TYR A 239 39.16 -5.05 2.02
N ALA A 240 37.85 -5.01 2.23
CA ALA A 240 37.23 -5.39 3.49
C ALA A 240 36.60 -6.78 3.36
N GLY A 241 36.75 -7.61 4.35
CA GLY A 241 36.11 -8.92 4.44
C GLY A 241 35.56 -9.18 5.83
N GLY A 242 34.70 -10.18 5.95
CA GLY A 242 34.15 -10.62 7.23
C GLY A 242 34.57 -12.02 7.59
N ALA A 243 34.64 -12.29 8.89
CA ALA A 243 34.91 -13.60 9.43
C ALA A 243 33.96 -13.91 10.59
N LEU A 244 33.30 -15.08 10.55
CA LEU A 244 32.42 -15.54 11.61
C LEU A 244 33.19 -16.11 12.79
N VAL A 245 32.84 -15.67 13.99
CA VAL A 245 33.34 -16.19 15.26
C VAL A 245 32.33 -17.11 15.93
N GLY A 246 32.80 -18.01 16.76
CA GLY A 246 31.97 -18.89 17.57
C GLY A 246 31.49 -18.25 18.88
N PRO A 247 30.51 -18.85 19.56
CA PRO A 247 30.00 -18.34 20.83
C PRO A 247 31.07 -18.30 21.93
N GLY A 248 32.04 -19.21 21.92
CA GLY A 248 33.15 -19.23 22.89
C GLY A 248 34.19 -18.12 22.68
N GLU A 249 34.12 -17.37 21.58
CA GLU A 249 35.07 -16.30 21.25
C GLU A 249 34.59 -14.93 21.78
N LEU A 250 33.30 -14.77 22.08
CA LEU A 250 32.70 -13.46 22.42
C LEU A 250 33.40 -12.81 23.62
N GLY A 251 33.75 -13.57 24.65
CA GLY A 251 34.47 -13.05 25.80
C GLY A 251 35.89 -12.53 25.50
N VAL A 252 36.53 -13.06 24.45
CA VAL A 252 37.86 -12.63 24.03
C VAL A 252 37.82 -11.35 23.22
N LEU A 253 36.74 -11.16 22.41
CA LEU A 253 36.55 -9.95 21.61
C LEU A 253 36.57 -8.68 22.49
N GLN A 254 36.06 -8.76 23.71
CA GLN A 254 36.09 -7.64 24.66
C GLN A 254 37.50 -7.16 24.98
N HIS A 255 38.41 -8.09 25.17
CA HIS A 255 39.81 -7.75 25.49
C HIS A 255 40.55 -7.19 24.27
N VAL A 256 40.19 -7.69 23.08
CA VAL A 256 40.82 -7.24 21.82
C VAL A 256 40.34 -5.83 21.45
N TYR A 257 39.05 -5.54 21.70
CA TYR A 257 38.41 -4.26 21.36
C TYR A 257 38.12 -3.39 22.60
N ALA A 258 38.93 -3.52 23.68
CA ALA A 258 38.69 -2.86 24.98
C ALA A 258 38.52 -1.32 24.92
N SER A 259 38.99 -0.66 23.85
CA SER A 259 38.84 0.79 23.63
C SER A 259 37.85 1.14 22.56
N GLN A 260 37.13 0.16 22.04
CA GLN A 260 36.18 0.36 20.93
C GLN A 260 34.79 -0.17 21.29
N GLN A 261 33.78 0.33 20.58
CA GLN A 261 32.41 -0.08 20.77
C GLN A 261 32.10 -1.25 19.84
N LEU A 262 31.58 -2.34 20.41
CA LEU A 262 31.03 -3.48 19.64
C LEU A 262 29.59 -3.17 19.26
N GLY A 263 29.19 -3.50 18.04
CA GLY A 263 27.80 -3.41 17.60
C GLY A 263 27.02 -4.66 17.99
N LEU A 264 25.95 -4.53 18.75
CA LEU A 264 24.97 -5.60 18.97
C LEU A 264 23.75 -5.35 18.11
N ILE A 265 23.29 -6.40 17.44
CA ILE A 265 22.18 -6.33 16.49
C ILE A 265 21.22 -7.47 16.79
N TRP A 266 19.92 -7.14 16.84
CA TRP A 266 18.83 -8.11 16.85
C TRP A 266 17.94 -7.84 15.66
N ASN A 267 17.73 -8.83 14.86
CA ASN A 267 16.80 -8.79 13.75
C ASN A 267 15.60 -9.66 14.11
N VAL A 268 14.44 -9.04 14.31
CA VAL A 268 13.20 -9.75 14.62
C VAL A 268 12.41 -9.87 13.34
N GLY A 269 12.40 -11.05 12.76
CA GLY A 269 11.64 -11.36 11.56
C GLY A 269 10.14 -11.20 11.79
N LEU A 270 9.42 -10.63 10.82
CA LEU A 270 7.99 -10.42 10.86
C LEU A 270 7.29 -11.18 9.73
N ASP A 271 6.16 -11.80 10.03
CA ASP A 271 5.27 -12.35 8.99
C ASP A 271 4.41 -11.24 8.38
N LEU A 272 4.98 -10.49 7.44
CA LEU A 272 4.24 -9.50 6.67
C LEU A 272 3.39 -10.12 5.56
N THR A 273 3.70 -11.35 5.14
CA THR A 273 2.94 -12.06 4.09
C THR A 273 1.57 -12.54 4.58
N GLY A 274 1.45 -12.78 5.90
CA GLY A 274 0.21 -13.12 6.57
C GLY A 274 -0.74 -11.93 6.79
N LEU A 275 -0.27 -10.68 6.60
CA LEU A 275 -1.09 -9.50 6.77
C LEU A 275 -2.16 -9.36 5.69
N LYS A 276 -3.33 -8.87 6.09
CA LYS A 276 -4.39 -8.45 5.18
C LYS A 276 -4.22 -6.95 4.85
N ALA A 277 -4.58 -6.55 3.63
CA ALA A 277 -4.48 -5.15 3.21
C ALA A 277 -5.15 -4.16 4.18
N GLY A 278 -6.30 -4.53 4.78
CA GLY A 278 -6.98 -3.71 5.79
C GLY A 278 -6.24 -3.56 7.12
N GLN A 279 -5.23 -4.37 7.40
CA GLN A 279 -4.42 -4.32 8.63
C GLN A 279 -3.16 -3.46 8.46
N VAL A 280 -2.80 -3.07 7.24
CA VAL A 280 -1.58 -2.30 6.95
C VAL A 280 -1.50 -0.99 7.75
N PRO A 281 -2.55 -0.17 7.88
CA PRO A 281 -2.47 1.05 8.69
C PRO A 281 -2.16 0.77 10.17
N ALA A 282 -2.76 -0.30 10.74
CA ALA A 282 -2.49 -0.71 12.12
C ALA A 282 -1.06 -1.27 12.27
N ALA A 283 -0.58 -2.04 11.29
CA ALA A 283 0.80 -2.55 11.28
C ALA A 283 1.82 -1.40 11.21
N GLN A 284 1.59 -0.42 10.34
CA GLN A 284 2.44 0.78 10.28
C GLN A 284 2.40 1.62 11.55
N ALA A 285 1.24 1.72 12.20
CA ALA A 285 1.14 2.41 13.48
C ALA A 285 1.91 1.67 14.58
N ALA A 286 1.85 0.32 14.60
CA ALA A 286 2.60 -0.50 15.52
C ALA A 286 4.12 -0.35 15.32
N LEU A 287 4.61 -0.43 14.06
CA LEU A 287 6.03 -0.22 13.73
C LEU A 287 6.51 1.18 14.13
N ARG A 288 5.74 2.23 13.83
CA ARG A 288 6.09 3.60 14.23
C ARG A 288 6.11 3.78 15.75
N ALA A 289 5.19 3.15 16.45
CA ALA A 289 5.16 3.21 17.92
C ALA A 289 6.37 2.46 18.52
N GLU A 290 6.83 1.38 17.91
CA GLU A 290 8.01 0.63 18.34
C GLU A 290 9.30 1.43 18.11
N VAL A 291 9.42 2.06 16.94
CA VAL A 291 10.55 2.96 16.63
C VAL A 291 10.57 4.17 17.58
N ALA A 292 9.42 4.75 17.89
CA ALA A 292 9.33 5.95 18.72
C ALA A 292 9.53 5.68 20.23
N ALA A 293 9.01 4.56 20.73
CA ALA A 293 9.05 4.21 22.15
C ALA A 293 10.28 3.39 22.54
N GLY A 294 10.98 2.82 21.57
CA GLY A 294 11.99 1.79 21.79
C GLY A 294 11.38 0.45 22.27
N PRO A 295 12.19 -0.61 22.33
CA PRO A 295 11.73 -1.93 22.72
C PRO A 295 11.41 -1.97 24.22
N THR A 296 10.15 -2.25 24.55
CA THR A 296 9.68 -2.33 25.94
C THR A 296 10.39 -3.43 26.72
N GLY A 297 10.93 -3.08 27.89
CA GLY A 297 11.54 -4.04 28.85
C GLY A 297 12.95 -4.52 28.48
N VAL A 298 13.59 -3.94 27.47
CA VAL A 298 14.92 -4.30 27.02
C VAL A 298 15.94 -3.19 27.27
N SER A 299 15.56 -1.91 27.16
CA SER A 299 16.45 -0.74 27.26
C SER A 299 17.24 -0.66 28.58
N SER A 300 16.68 -1.11 29.71
CA SER A 300 17.36 -1.06 31.00
C SER A 300 18.54 -2.03 31.16
N ARG A 301 18.74 -2.94 30.19
CA ARG A 301 19.81 -3.97 30.24
C ARG A 301 21.08 -3.57 29.52
N PHE A 302 21.01 -2.53 28.70
CA PHE A 302 22.12 -2.09 27.87
C PHE A 302 22.61 -0.71 28.30
N PRO A 303 23.93 -0.51 28.39
CA PRO A 303 24.50 0.76 28.83
C PRO A 303 24.33 1.86 27.80
N SER A 304 24.17 1.51 26.53
CA SER A 304 24.00 2.47 25.43
C SER A 304 22.55 2.51 24.97
N ALA A 305 22.16 3.64 24.37
CA ALA A 305 20.82 3.80 23.80
C ALA A 305 20.55 2.74 22.72
N LEU A 306 19.34 2.20 22.72
CA LEU A 306 18.87 1.29 21.68
C LEU A 306 18.37 2.11 20.49
N THR A 307 18.87 1.79 19.32
CA THR A 307 18.34 2.32 18.05
C THR A 307 17.42 1.27 17.44
N VAL A 308 16.20 1.67 17.14
CA VAL A 308 15.22 0.77 16.50
C VAL A 308 15.00 1.27 15.08
N SER A 309 15.21 0.40 14.13
CA SER A 309 14.82 0.60 12.74
C SER A 309 13.77 -0.44 12.33
N ALA A 310 12.90 -0.07 11.44
CA ALA A 310 11.86 -0.96 10.95
C ALA A 310 11.90 -1.02 9.41
N PRO A 311 12.86 -1.77 8.83
CA PRO A 311 12.96 -1.93 7.38
C PRO A 311 11.66 -2.43 6.76
N GLY A 312 10.94 -3.33 7.46
CA GLY A 312 9.60 -3.81 7.06
C GLY A 312 8.54 -2.70 6.90
N GLY A 313 8.78 -1.52 7.48
CA GLY A 313 7.93 -0.35 7.28
C GLY A 313 7.98 0.22 5.86
N GLY A 314 9.11 0.08 5.15
CA GLY A 314 9.29 0.58 3.78
C GLY A 314 8.32 -0.06 2.77
N PRO A 315 8.29 -1.39 2.62
CA PRO A 315 7.33 -2.08 1.76
C PRO A 315 5.87 -1.79 2.10
N LEU A 316 5.54 -1.70 3.39
CA LEU A 316 4.20 -1.34 3.84
C LEU A 316 3.84 0.12 3.52
N ALA A 317 4.80 1.05 3.62
CA ALA A 317 4.59 2.45 3.27
C ALA A 317 4.39 2.62 1.77
N LEU A 318 5.19 1.94 0.96
CA LEU A 318 5.04 1.91 -0.49
C LEU A 318 3.66 1.39 -0.89
N PHE A 319 3.28 0.22 -0.38
CA PHE A 319 1.96 -0.35 -0.61
C PHE A 319 0.83 0.61 -0.18
N ALA A 320 0.93 1.24 1.00
CA ALA A 320 -0.10 2.15 1.50
C ALA A 320 -0.27 3.39 0.61
N SER A 321 0.82 3.94 0.08
CA SER A 321 0.77 5.09 -0.84
C SER A 321 0.10 4.73 -2.16
N GLU A 322 0.43 3.58 -2.74
CA GLU A 322 -0.19 3.05 -3.94
C GLU A 322 -1.67 2.71 -3.71
N GLN A 323 -1.97 2.07 -2.57
CA GLN A 323 -3.33 1.72 -2.19
C GLN A 323 -4.22 2.95 -2.00
N ALA A 324 -3.70 4.02 -1.41
CA ALA A 324 -4.45 5.26 -1.22
C ALA A 324 -4.89 5.87 -2.55
N ALA A 325 -4.02 5.87 -3.57
CA ALA A 325 -4.37 6.32 -4.91
C ALA A 325 -5.42 5.41 -5.57
N ALA A 326 -5.25 4.10 -5.48
CA ALA A 326 -6.18 3.11 -6.01
C ALA A 326 -7.56 3.20 -5.32
N ASN A 327 -7.60 3.35 -4.00
CA ASN A 327 -8.83 3.42 -3.23
C ASN A 327 -9.70 4.63 -3.60
N ARG A 328 -9.11 5.75 -4.03
CA ARG A 328 -9.86 6.91 -4.52
C ARG A 328 -10.67 6.56 -5.77
N VAL A 329 -10.07 5.87 -6.73
CA VAL A 329 -10.74 5.42 -7.96
C VAL A 329 -11.78 4.35 -7.66
N LEU A 330 -11.43 3.40 -6.81
CA LEU A 330 -12.29 2.28 -6.46
C LEU A 330 -13.49 2.71 -5.63
N SER A 331 -13.33 3.68 -4.71
CA SER A 331 -14.45 4.24 -3.97
C SER A 331 -15.46 4.91 -4.91
N LEU A 332 -14.97 5.64 -5.92
CA LEU A 332 -15.84 6.24 -6.93
C LEU A 332 -16.67 5.18 -7.67
N ILE A 333 -16.04 4.08 -8.09
CA ILE A 333 -16.73 3.00 -8.82
C ILE A 333 -17.74 2.30 -7.91
N VAL A 334 -17.35 1.92 -6.70
CA VAL A 334 -18.20 1.18 -5.75
C VAL A 334 -19.42 2.03 -5.36
N PHE A 335 -19.23 3.28 -4.97
CA PHE A 335 -20.33 4.14 -4.57
C PHE A 335 -21.16 4.61 -5.77
N GLY A 336 -20.56 4.74 -6.95
CA GLY A 336 -21.28 5.02 -8.18
C GLY A 336 -22.22 3.89 -8.59
N LEU A 337 -21.73 2.65 -8.60
CA LEU A 337 -22.55 1.45 -8.86
C LEU A 337 -23.65 1.29 -7.82
N PHE A 338 -23.31 1.50 -6.53
CA PHE A 338 -24.28 1.48 -5.45
C PHE A 338 -25.42 2.51 -5.67
N LEU A 339 -25.08 3.75 -6.01
CA LEU A 339 -26.08 4.80 -6.22
C LEU A 339 -26.97 4.50 -7.44
N ILE A 340 -26.38 4.00 -8.53
CA ILE A 340 -27.15 3.56 -9.71
C ILE A 340 -28.09 2.42 -9.32
N GLY A 341 -27.61 1.42 -8.59
CA GLY A 341 -28.42 0.32 -8.10
C GLY A 341 -29.58 0.78 -7.22
N LEU A 342 -29.33 1.75 -6.34
CA LEU A 342 -30.35 2.37 -5.49
C LEU A 342 -31.42 3.08 -6.32
N VAL A 343 -31.00 3.90 -7.29
CA VAL A 343 -31.94 4.63 -8.17
C VAL A 343 -32.75 3.66 -9.01
N LEU A 344 -32.14 2.62 -9.58
CA LEU A 344 -32.83 1.58 -10.34
C LEU A 344 -33.82 0.80 -9.49
N THR A 345 -33.48 0.48 -8.25
CA THR A 345 -34.37 -0.19 -7.28
C THR A 345 -35.59 0.67 -6.99
N LEU A 346 -35.40 1.98 -6.74
CA LEU A 346 -36.49 2.91 -6.51
C LEU A 346 -37.36 3.12 -7.77
N LEU A 347 -36.71 3.13 -8.95
CA LEU A 347 -37.44 3.22 -10.24
C LEU A 347 -38.30 1.98 -10.49
N ALA A 348 -37.74 0.79 -10.27
CA ALA A 348 -38.49 -0.47 -10.43
C ALA A 348 -39.66 -0.56 -9.42
N GLY A 349 -39.43 -0.12 -8.17
CA GLY A 349 -40.49 -0.02 -7.17
C GLY A 349 -41.59 0.96 -7.58
N ARG A 350 -41.25 2.12 -8.16
CA ARG A 350 -42.22 3.06 -8.68
C ARG A 350 -43.02 2.50 -9.87
N LEU A 351 -42.35 1.82 -10.79
CA LEU A 351 -42.99 1.17 -11.91
C LEU A 351 -44.01 0.11 -11.45
N LEU A 352 -43.64 -0.68 -10.41
CA LEU A 352 -44.52 -1.66 -9.77
C LEU A 352 -45.81 -0.97 -9.26
N VAL A 353 -45.65 0.12 -8.48
CA VAL A 353 -46.78 0.86 -7.91
C VAL A 353 -47.67 1.47 -9.00
N LEU A 354 -47.08 2.05 -10.06
CA LEU A 354 -47.85 2.62 -11.19
C LEU A 354 -48.66 1.55 -11.94
N ARG A 355 -48.08 0.35 -12.12
CA ARG A 355 -48.78 -0.77 -12.78
C ARG A 355 -49.92 -1.35 -11.92
N ARG A 356 -49.76 -1.34 -10.59
CA ARG A 356 -50.81 -1.77 -9.65
C ARG A 356 -51.76 -0.64 -9.22
N GLY A 357 -51.69 0.54 -9.86
CA GLY A 357 -52.48 1.70 -9.48
C GLY A 357 -53.99 1.46 -9.48
N GLY A 358 -54.53 0.66 -10.39
CA GLY A 358 -55.95 0.26 -10.44
C GLY A 358 -56.35 -0.53 -9.21
N GLU A 359 -55.59 -1.59 -8.85
CA GLU A 359 -55.84 -2.44 -7.67
C GLU A 359 -55.81 -1.60 -6.37
N LEU A 360 -54.77 -0.74 -6.24
CA LEU A 360 -54.63 0.14 -5.07
C LEU A 360 -55.78 1.17 -4.97
N ALA A 361 -56.30 1.64 -6.11
CA ALA A 361 -57.44 2.52 -6.15
C ALA A 361 -58.74 1.81 -5.71
N THR A 362 -58.98 0.57 -6.12
CA THR A 362 -60.14 -0.21 -5.71
C THR A 362 -60.10 -0.56 -4.22
N LEU A 363 -58.91 -0.93 -3.67
CA LEU A 363 -58.74 -1.14 -2.22
C LEU A 363 -59.10 0.10 -1.42
N ARG A 364 -58.65 1.27 -1.87
CA ARG A 364 -59.01 2.55 -1.24
C ARG A 364 -60.50 2.90 -1.38
N ALA A 365 -61.11 2.59 -2.50
CA ALA A 365 -62.52 2.82 -2.70
C ALA A 365 -63.42 1.95 -1.78
N ARG A 366 -62.92 0.76 -1.43
CA ARG A 366 -63.59 -0.17 -0.47
C ARG A 366 -63.28 0.19 1.01
N GLY A 367 -62.71 1.37 1.30
CA GLY A 367 -62.49 1.79 2.68
C GLY A 367 -61.14 1.34 3.30
N GLY A 368 -60.24 0.71 2.52
CA GLY A 368 -58.94 0.27 3.02
C GLY A 368 -58.11 1.43 3.56
N THR A 369 -57.53 1.28 4.76
CA THR A 369 -56.62 2.28 5.36
C THR A 369 -55.30 2.36 4.60
N LEU A 370 -54.55 3.45 4.75
CA LEU A 370 -53.20 3.58 4.17
C LEU A 370 -52.24 2.49 4.67
N GLY A 371 -52.37 2.13 5.92
CA GLY A 371 -51.57 1.03 6.52
C GLY A 371 -51.92 -0.35 5.92
N ALA A 372 -53.19 -0.59 5.59
CA ALA A 372 -53.63 -1.81 4.91
C ALA A 372 -53.03 -1.90 3.51
N VAL A 373 -52.99 -0.80 2.76
CA VAL A 373 -52.35 -0.74 1.44
C VAL A 373 -50.86 -1.03 1.53
N ALA A 374 -50.14 -0.40 2.50
CA ALA A 374 -48.71 -0.63 2.68
C ALA A 374 -48.41 -2.09 3.06
N ARG A 375 -49.19 -2.66 3.98
CA ARG A 375 -49.05 -4.08 4.38
C ARG A 375 -49.32 -5.05 3.22
N GLN A 376 -50.33 -4.79 2.41
CA GLN A 376 -50.63 -5.59 1.23
C GLN A 376 -49.48 -5.57 0.23
N VAL A 377 -48.97 -4.37 -0.14
CA VAL A 377 -47.83 -4.23 -1.06
C VAL A 377 -46.60 -4.95 -0.52
N LEU A 378 -46.31 -4.80 0.79
CA LEU A 378 -45.20 -5.48 1.43
C LEU A 378 -45.37 -6.99 1.42
N ALA A 379 -46.53 -7.50 1.80
CA ALA A 379 -46.82 -8.96 1.85
C ALA A 379 -46.68 -9.60 0.45
N ASP A 380 -47.09 -8.90 -0.60
CA ASP A 380 -47.00 -9.40 -1.97
C ASP A 380 -45.59 -9.37 -2.55
N THR A 381 -44.74 -8.41 -2.11
CA THR A 381 -43.38 -8.22 -2.68
C THR A 381 -42.26 -8.79 -1.79
N ALA A 382 -42.41 -8.77 -0.47
CA ALA A 382 -41.35 -9.16 0.46
C ALA A 382 -40.80 -10.58 0.23
N PRO A 383 -41.60 -11.63 -0.01
CA PRO A 383 -41.02 -12.97 -0.18
C PRO A 383 -40.05 -13.06 -1.36
N LEU A 384 -40.40 -12.44 -2.49
CA LEU A 384 -39.57 -12.45 -3.69
C LEU A 384 -38.30 -11.58 -3.50
N LEU A 385 -38.46 -10.42 -2.84
CA LEU A 385 -37.32 -9.50 -2.57
C LEU A 385 -36.38 -10.07 -1.53
N MET A 386 -36.87 -10.77 -0.51
CA MET A 386 -36.02 -11.46 0.47
C MET A 386 -35.25 -12.61 -0.18
N LEU A 387 -35.88 -13.36 -1.10
CA LEU A 387 -35.17 -14.36 -1.88
C LEU A 387 -34.09 -13.74 -2.76
N ALA A 388 -34.39 -12.65 -3.46
CA ALA A 388 -33.42 -11.92 -4.29
C ALA A 388 -32.24 -11.39 -3.45
N LEU A 389 -32.51 -10.85 -2.27
CA LEU A 389 -31.49 -10.41 -1.31
C LEU A 389 -30.62 -11.59 -0.85
N ALA A 390 -31.24 -12.69 -0.42
CA ALA A 390 -30.52 -13.87 0.07
C ALA A 390 -29.64 -14.49 -1.02
N VAL A 391 -30.15 -14.61 -2.24
CA VAL A 391 -29.41 -15.15 -3.39
C VAL A 391 -28.29 -14.21 -3.80
N GLY A 392 -28.54 -12.89 -3.91
CA GLY A 392 -27.53 -11.91 -4.30
C GLY A 392 -26.39 -11.82 -3.29
N THR A 393 -26.70 -11.74 -1.99
CA THR A 393 -25.68 -11.71 -0.94
C THR A 393 -24.97 -13.06 -0.77
N GLY A 394 -25.70 -14.16 -0.85
CA GLY A 394 -25.14 -15.52 -0.78
C GLY A 394 -24.16 -15.80 -1.91
N ALA A 395 -24.50 -15.42 -3.15
CA ALA A 395 -23.61 -15.52 -4.30
C ALA A 395 -22.33 -14.69 -4.13
N ALA A 396 -22.45 -13.46 -3.59
CA ALA A 396 -21.29 -12.60 -3.31
C ALA A 396 -20.34 -13.25 -2.28
N ILE A 397 -20.88 -13.87 -1.23
CA ILE A 397 -20.10 -14.59 -0.20
C ILE A 397 -19.44 -15.84 -0.79
N ALA A 398 -20.15 -16.58 -1.63
CA ALA A 398 -19.64 -17.81 -2.26
C ALA A 398 -18.46 -17.53 -3.21
N ILE A 399 -18.53 -16.44 -4.00
CA ILE A 399 -17.46 -16.04 -4.92
C ILE A 399 -16.25 -15.47 -4.17
N SER A 400 -16.47 -14.80 -3.03
CA SER A 400 -15.44 -14.15 -2.24
C SER A 400 -15.60 -14.47 -0.75
N PRO A 401 -15.14 -15.65 -0.30
CA PRO A 401 -15.32 -16.12 1.09
C PRO A 401 -14.49 -15.35 2.12
N GLY A 402 -13.73 -14.33 1.71
CA GLY A 402 -12.99 -13.43 2.60
C GLY A 402 -13.90 -12.72 3.60
N GLN A 403 -13.33 -12.21 4.70
CA GLN A 403 -14.10 -11.42 5.68
C GLN A 403 -14.67 -10.18 4.99
N GLY A 404 -15.99 -10.05 4.98
CA GLY A 404 -16.67 -8.88 4.47
C GLY A 404 -16.28 -7.64 5.27
N SER A 405 -15.97 -6.54 4.59
CA SER A 405 -15.81 -5.24 5.26
C SER A 405 -17.16 -4.79 5.84
N ALA A 406 -17.15 -4.03 6.93
CA ALA A 406 -18.36 -3.41 7.48
C ALA A 406 -19.14 -2.66 6.39
N LEU A 407 -18.42 -1.95 5.53
CA LEU A 407 -18.97 -1.22 4.39
C LEU A 407 -19.82 -2.11 3.44
N SER A 408 -19.40 -3.36 3.17
CA SER A 408 -20.17 -4.27 2.30
C SER A 408 -21.54 -4.61 2.89
N TRP A 409 -21.61 -4.73 4.22
CA TRP A 409 -22.87 -4.98 4.93
C TRP A 409 -23.75 -3.74 4.99
N GLU A 410 -23.17 -2.57 5.24
CA GLU A 410 -23.87 -1.29 5.27
C GLU A 410 -24.52 -0.98 3.91
N LEU A 411 -23.76 -1.07 2.81
CA LEU A 411 -24.29 -0.82 1.46
C LEU A 411 -25.40 -1.82 1.12
N THR A 412 -25.23 -3.09 1.44
CA THR A 412 -26.25 -4.14 1.20
C THR A 412 -27.50 -3.88 2.04
N ALA A 413 -27.35 -3.48 3.31
CA ALA A 413 -28.45 -3.15 4.20
C ALA A 413 -29.28 -1.97 3.68
N VAL A 414 -28.62 -0.90 3.20
CA VAL A 414 -29.32 0.25 2.61
C VAL A 414 -30.11 -0.16 1.38
N LEU A 415 -29.57 -1.00 0.49
CA LEU A 415 -30.30 -1.51 -0.67
C LEU A 415 -31.46 -2.44 -0.27
N ALA A 416 -31.27 -3.27 0.74
CA ALA A 416 -32.32 -4.13 1.29
C ALA A 416 -33.50 -3.29 1.84
N VAL A 417 -33.18 -2.25 2.63
CA VAL A 417 -34.19 -1.33 3.16
C VAL A 417 -34.89 -0.57 2.02
N ALA A 418 -34.14 -0.07 1.05
CA ALA A 418 -34.72 0.62 -0.11
C ALA A 418 -35.62 -0.30 -0.96
N GLY A 419 -35.21 -1.56 -1.15
CA GLY A 419 -35.99 -2.57 -1.87
C GLY A 419 -37.28 -2.97 -1.15
N LEU A 420 -37.20 -3.22 0.16
CA LEU A 420 -38.35 -3.68 0.96
C LEU A 420 -39.30 -2.54 1.35
N ALA A 421 -38.78 -1.42 1.81
CA ALA A 421 -39.57 -0.28 2.25
C ALA A 421 -39.97 0.66 1.10
N GLY A 422 -39.19 0.70 0.00
CA GLY A 422 -39.43 1.55 -1.14
C GLY A 422 -40.83 1.41 -1.76
N PRO A 423 -41.23 0.20 -2.22
CA PRO A 423 -42.54 -0.03 -2.83
C PRO A 423 -43.72 0.38 -1.94
N PRO A 424 -43.82 -0.01 -0.64
CA PRO A 424 -44.92 0.43 0.21
C PRO A 424 -44.93 1.95 0.44
N LEU A 425 -43.75 2.59 0.63
CA LEU A 425 -43.67 4.05 0.79
C LEU A 425 -44.11 4.80 -0.50
N LEU A 426 -43.70 4.30 -1.66
CA LEU A 426 -44.13 4.83 -2.96
C LEU A 426 -45.63 4.63 -3.19
N ALA A 427 -46.21 3.50 -2.75
CA ALA A 427 -47.67 3.28 -2.81
C ALA A 427 -48.43 4.25 -1.91
N LEU A 428 -47.91 4.51 -0.70
CA LEU A 428 -48.52 5.51 0.20
C LEU A 428 -48.46 6.92 -0.40
N SER A 429 -47.36 7.34 -1.01
CA SER A 429 -47.24 8.63 -1.66
C SER A 429 -48.19 8.73 -2.86
N TRP A 430 -48.30 7.67 -3.66
CA TRP A 430 -49.20 7.60 -4.78
C TRP A 430 -50.66 7.71 -4.35
N CYS A 431 -51.09 7.02 -3.30
CA CYS A 431 -52.46 7.10 -2.76
C CYS A 431 -52.81 8.49 -2.22
N ARG A 432 -51.86 9.16 -1.56
CA ARG A 432 -52.04 10.55 -1.08
C ARG A 432 -52.16 11.53 -2.22
N ASP A 433 -51.30 11.44 -3.22
CA ASP A 433 -51.30 12.33 -4.39
C ASP A 433 -52.55 12.14 -5.26
N SER A 434 -53.04 10.89 -5.41
CA SER A 434 -54.25 10.59 -6.19
C SER A 434 -55.51 11.15 -5.51
N ALA A 435 -55.58 11.08 -4.17
CA ALA A 435 -56.68 11.68 -3.41
C ALA A 435 -56.70 13.22 -3.56
N THR A 436 -55.51 13.84 -3.49
CA THR A 436 -55.37 15.30 -3.68
C THR A 436 -55.71 15.73 -5.09
N ARG A 437 -55.28 14.96 -6.12
CA ARG A 437 -55.63 15.26 -7.52
C ARG A 437 -57.14 15.14 -7.81
N ARG A 438 -57.85 14.17 -7.24
CA ARG A 438 -59.32 14.05 -7.36
C ARG A 438 -60.06 15.21 -6.70
N ARG A 439 -59.57 15.75 -5.58
CA ARG A 439 -60.10 16.94 -4.92
C ARG A 439 -59.87 18.20 -5.77
N LEU A 440 -58.69 18.33 -6.38
CA LEU A 440 -58.33 19.48 -7.23
C LEU A 440 -59.01 19.44 -8.62
N ALA A 441 -59.30 18.24 -9.17
CA ALA A 441 -60.03 18.08 -10.41
C ALA A 441 -61.52 18.47 -10.29
N ARG A 442 -62.07 18.50 -9.07
CA ARG A 442 -63.45 19.00 -8.77
C ARG A 442 -63.45 20.48 -8.46
N ALA A 443 -62.32 21.11 -8.15
CA ALA A 443 -62.15 22.53 -7.97
C ALA A 443 -61.51 23.09 -9.24
N ASP A 444 -62.25 23.76 -10.03
CA ASP A 444 -61.90 24.33 -11.33
C ASP A 444 -60.95 25.54 -11.20
N VAL A 445 -59.78 25.35 -10.62
CA VAL A 445 -58.79 26.41 -10.44
C VAL A 445 -57.37 25.93 -10.73
N THR A 446 -56.87 26.39 -11.82
CA THR A 446 -55.58 26.29 -12.46
C THR A 446 -54.43 27.06 -11.79
N ILE A 447 -54.00 26.79 -10.62
CA ILE A 447 -52.69 27.25 -10.13
C ILE A 447 -51.94 26.10 -9.44
N ARG A 448 -51.07 25.50 -10.22
CA ARG A 448 -50.15 24.43 -9.70
C ARG A 448 -49.11 25.07 -8.78
N ARG A 449 -49.47 25.33 -7.50
CA ARG A 449 -48.52 25.74 -6.46
C ARG A 449 -47.44 24.67 -6.35
N ARG A 450 -46.18 25.07 -6.46
CA ARG A 450 -45.01 24.22 -6.22
C ARG A 450 -45.12 23.65 -4.80
N SER A 451 -45.07 22.33 -4.64
CA SER A 451 -45.13 21.72 -3.31
C SER A 451 -43.88 22.14 -2.52
N PRO A 452 -43.99 22.71 -1.31
CA PRO A 452 -42.86 23.16 -0.52
C PRO A 452 -41.88 22.01 -0.19
N ARG A 453 -42.37 20.76 -0.11
CA ARG A 453 -41.57 19.55 0.11
C ARG A 453 -40.53 19.33 -1.00
N ARG A 454 -40.84 19.66 -2.23
CA ARG A 454 -39.88 19.51 -3.33
C ARG A 454 -38.76 20.55 -3.26
N LEU A 455 -39.07 21.78 -2.86
CA LEU A 455 -38.08 22.84 -2.62
C LEU A 455 -37.11 22.44 -1.47
N VAL A 456 -37.65 21.87 -0.39
CA VAL A 456 -36.85 21.41 0.74
C VAL A 456 -35.89 20.28 0.32
N LEU A 457 -36.36 19.28 -0.45
CA LEU A 457 -35.51 18.18 -0.94
C LEU A 457 -34.45 18.71 -1.93
N GLU A 458 -34.79 19.63 -2.82
CA GLU A 458 -33.82 20.25 -3.74
C GLU A 458 -32.78 21.08 -2.94
N GLY A 459 -33.24 21.86 -1.94
CA GLY A 459 -32.33 22.58 -1.04
C GLY A 459 -31.42 21.69 -0.20
N ALA A 460 -31.94 20.59 0.31
CA ALA A 460 -31.14 19.59 1.03
C ALA A 460 -30.08 18.94 0.12
N ALA A 461 -30.44 18.61 -1.14
CA ALA A 461 -29.48 18.07 -2.11
C ALA A 461 -28.37 19.07 -2.44
N VAL A 462 -28.68 20.37 -2.58
CA VAL A 462 -27.68 21.43 -2.77
C VAL A 462 -26.75 21.54 -1.57
N LEU A 463 -27.32 21.59 -0.36
CA LEU A 463 -26.51 21.67 0.88
C LEU A 463 -25.61 20.46 1.08
N LEU A 464 -26.11 19.25 0.84
CA LEU A 464 -25.31 18.03 0.92
C LEU A 464 -24.17 18.03 -0.12
N THR A 465 -24.45 18.45 -1.34
CA THR A 465 -23.43 18.54 -2.39
C THR A 465 -22.39 19.61 -2.06
N ALA A 466 -22.82 20.78 -1.61
CA ALA A 466 -21.93 21.85 -1.18
C ALA A 466 -21.05 21.41 -0.01
N GLY A 467 -21.63 20.74 0.99
CA GLY A 467 -20.92 20.18 2.13
C GLY A 467 -19.91 19.11 1.73
N ALA A 468 -20.25 18.24 0.79
CA ALA A 468 -19.34 17.22 0.26
C ALA A 468 -18.16 17.85 -0.50
N VAL A 469 -18.42 18.82 -1.39
CA VAL A 469 -17.37 19.54 -2.13
C VAL A 469 -16.47 20.34 -1.20
N PHE A 470 -17.05 21.02 -0.21
CA PHE A 470 -16.31 21.74 0.82
C PHE A 470 -15.43 20.79 1.63
N GLY A 471 -15.99 19.67 2.12
CA GLY A 471 -15.25 18.65 2.85
C GLY A 471 -14.08 18.06 2.06
N LEU A 472 -14.23 17.85 0.75
CA LEU A 472 -13.17 17.40 -0.14
C LEU A 472 -12.05 18.45 -0.30
N ARG A 473 -12.41 19.75 -0.37
CA ARG A 473 -11.41 20.84 -0.50
C ARG A 473 -10.60 21.07 0.77
N PHE A 474 -11.22 20.94 1.96
CA PHE A 474 -10.57 21.26 3.22
C PHE A 474 -9.83 20.08 3.87
N ARG A 475 -10.16 18.83 3.53
CA ARG A 475 -9.48 17.65 4.09
C ARG A 475 -8.04 17.45 3.62
N GLY A 476 -7.57 18.16 2.62
CA GLY A 476 -6.20 17.98 2.10
C GLY A 476 -5.88 16.51 1.73
N SER A 477 -4.71 16.26 1.22
CA SER A 477 -4.24 14.91 0.83
C SER A 477 -3.85 14.01 2.01
N GLY A 478 -3.99 14.46 3.27
CA GLY A 478 -3.42 13.81 4.47
C GLY A 478 -4.37 12.97 5.33
N GLY A 479 -5.65 12.88 5.03
CA GLY A 479 -6.66 12.26 5.91
C GLY A 479 -7.17 10.88 5.47
N GLY A 480 -6.33 10.00 4.96
CA GLY A 480 -6.77 8.70 4.47
C GLY A 480 -6.43 7.54 5.41
N GLY A 481 -7.34 7.11 6.26
CA GLY A 481 -7.33 5.73 6.74
C GLY A 481 -7.45 4.79 5.52
N GLY A 482 -6.73 3.64 5.53
CA GLY A 482 -6.57 2.72 4.40
C GLY A 482 -7.83 2.02 3.86
N GLY A 483 -9.01 2.62 3.98
CA GLY A 483 -10.28 2.13 3.50
C GLY A 483 -10.89 2.95 2.36
N LEU A 484 -12.03 2.50 1.84
CA LEU A 484 -12.84 3.24 0.87
C LEU A 484 -13.41 4.49 1.56
N ASP A 485 -13.13 5.67 1.01
CA ASP A 485 -13.60 6.95 1.56
C ASP A 485 -14.97 7.33 0.98
N LEU A 486 -15.97 7.42 1.86
CA LEU A 486 -17.34 7.76 1.53
C LEU A 486 -17.44 9.15 0.86
N LEU A 487 -16.71 10.13 1.36
CA LEU A 487 -16.75 11.50 0.82
C LEU A 487 -16.14 11.58 -0.58
N THR A 488 -14.99 10.92 -0.77
CA THR A 488 -14.32 10.86 -2.08
C THR A 488 -15.18 10.11 -3.10
N GLY A 489 -15.84 9.03 -2.68
CA GLY A 489 -16.69 8.22 -3.56
C GLY A 489 -18.04 8.87 -3.89
N LEU A 490 -18.73 9.50 -2.92
CA LEU A 490 -20.04 10.11 -3.12
C LEU A 490 -19.98 11.54 -3.64
N GLY A 491 -18.90 12.28 -3.40
CA GLY A 491 -18.79 13.70 -3.80
C GLY A 491 -19.13 13.93 -5.27
N PRO A 492 -18.44 13.32 -6.24
CA PRO A 492 -18.74 13.46 -7.65
C PRO A 492 -20.15 12.99 -8.03
N GLN A 493 -20.67 11.97 -7.33
CA GLN A 493 -22.00 11.43 -7.57
C GLN A 493 -23.10 12.40 -7.10
N LEU A 494 -22.87 13.13 -6.01
CA LEU A 494 -23.77 14.17 -5.54
C LEU A 494 -23.77 15.37 -6.50
N VAL A 495 -22.63 15.75 -7.06
CA VAL A 495 -22.53 16.77 -8.10
C VAL A 495 -23.29 16.32 -9.34
N ALA A 496 -23.13 15.07 -9.78
CA ALA A 496 -23.87 14.50 -10.91
C ALA A 496 -25.39 14.47 -10.64
N LEU A 497 -25.80 14.12 -9.41
CA LEU A 497 -27.19 14.14 -8.99
C LEU A 497 -27.76 15.56 -9.05
N LEU A 498 -27.02 16.57 -8.55
CA LEU A 498 -27.41 17.98 -8.62
C LEU A 498 -27.53 18.46 -10.05
N ALA A 499 -26.56 18.12 -10.91
CA ALA A 499 -26.62 18.45 -12.35
C ALA A 499 -27.83 17.78 -13.02
N ALA A 500 -28.11 16.53 -12.70
CA ALA A 500 -29.28 15.82 -13.21
C ALA A 500 -30.58 16.48 -12.76
N LEU A 501 -30.69 16.89 -11.49
CA LEU A 501 -31.86 17.63 -10.99
C LEU A 501 -32.01 18.98 -11.69
N LEU A 502 -30.91 19.68 -11.97
CA LEU A 502 -30.91 20.94 -12.72
C LEU A 502 -31.37 20.73 -14.16
N VAL A 503 -30.84 19.74 -14.87
CA VAL A 503 -31.27 19.37 -16.23
C VAL A 503 -32.76 19.07 -16.25
N LEU A 504 -33.25 18.28 -15.30
CA LEU A 504 -34.65 17.93 -15.18
C LEU A 504 -35.55 19.17 -14.87
N ARG A 505 -35.00 20.19 -14.24
CA ARG A 505 -35.71 21.47 -13.99
C ARG A 505 -35.74 22.36 -15.23
N ILE A 506 -34.68 22.37 -16.03
CA ILE A 506 -34.55 23.15 -17.25
C ILE A 506 -35.32 22.50 -18.41
N TYR A 507 -35.33 21.14 -18.47
CA TYR A 507 -35.91 20.34 -19.55
C TYR A 507 -37.35 20.78 -20.00
N PRO A 508 -38.30 21.11 -19.11
CA PRO A 508 -39.62 21.57 -19.54
C PRO A 508 -39.62 22.95 -20.21
N VAL A 509 -38.59 23.76 -20.10
CA VAL A 509 -38.49 25.10 -20.69
C VAL A 509 -38.37 25.03 -22.21
N PRO A 510 -37.36 24.34 -22.79
CA PRO A 510 -37.25 24.19 -24.24
C PRO A 510 -38.45 23.44 -24.82
N LEU A 511 -39.00 22.47 -24.09
CA LEU A 511 -40.18 21.73 -24.53
C LEU A 511 -41.41 22.64 -24.66
N ARG A 512 -41.61 23.57 -23.72
CA ARG A 512 -42.69 24.61 -23.81
C ARG A 512 -42.42 25.59 -24.93
N LEU A 513 -41.16 25.97 -25.17
CA LEU A 513 -40.79 26.85 -26.28
C LEU A 513 -41.08 26.16 -27.63
N LEU A 514 -40.70 24.90 -27.78
CA LEU A 514 -40.98 24.08 -28.94
C LEU A 514 -42.49 23.88 -29.15
N LEU A 515 -43.27 23.68 -28.07
CA LEU A 515 -44.72 23.63 -28.13
C LEU A 515 -45.32 24.94 -28.64
N ARG A 516 -44.83 26.11 -28.19
CA ARG A 516 -45.26 27.43 -28.66
C ARG A 516 -44.94 27.64 -30.15
N LEU A 517 -43.75 27.18 -30.58
CA LEU A 517 -43.34 27.23 -31.99
C LEU A 517 -44.16 26.28 -32.86
N ALA A 518 -44.42 25.05 -32.37
CA ALA A 518 -45.24 24.06 -33.07
C ALA A 518 -46.73 24.49 -33.17
N ALA A 519 -47.23 25.23 -32.16
CA ALA A 519 -48.59 25.81 -32.20
C ALA A 519 -48.76 26.88 -33.29
N ARG A 520 -47.64 27.51 -33.72
CA ARG A 520 -47.67 28.52 -34.85
C ARG A 520 -47.54 27.83 -36.21
N ARG A 521 -47.24 26.56 -36.32
CA ARG A 521 -47.16 25.80 -37.57
C ARG A 521 -48.40 24.95 -37.77
N ARG A 522 -48.89 24.83 -38.98
CA ARG A 522 -50.15 24.14 -39.38
C ARG A 522 -50.04 22.60 -39.37
N GLY A 523 -49.42 21.96 -38.33
CA GLY A 523 -49.26 20.52 -38.27
C GLY A 523 -49.76 19.89 -36.95
N ALA A 524 -50.96 19.24 -36.98
CA ALA A 524 -51.55 18.64 -35.78
C ALA A 524 -50.72 17.48 -35.16
N ALA A 525 -49.93 16.73 -35.95
CA ALA A 525 -49.18 15.58 -35.51
C ALA A 525 -47.99 16.00 -34.62
N GLY A 526 -47.19 17.01 -34.98
CA GLY A 526 -46.08 17.53 -34.19
C GLY A 526 -46.52 18.16 -32.88
N TYR A 527 -47.62 18.90 -32.88
CA TYR A 527 -48.22 19.48 -31.67
C TYR A 527 -48.69 18.39 -30.69
N ARG A 528 -49.38 17.35 -31.17
CA ARG A 528 -49.85 16.23 -30.34
C ARG A 528 -48.70 15.44 -29.77
N GLY A 529 -47.63 15.19 -30.54
CA GLY A 529 -46.41 14.52 -30.08
C GLY A 529 -45.71 15.29 -28.96
N LEU A 530 -45.45 16.58 -29.17
CA LEU A 530 -44.84 17.47 -28.18
C LEU A 530 -45.70 17.67 -26.93
N ALA A 531 -47.03 17.78 -27.09
CA ALA A 531 -47.97 17.89 -25.97
C ALA A 531 -48.03 16.59 -25.14
N ARG A 532 -47.91 15.42 -25.78
CA ARG A 532 -47.75 14.12 -25.09
C ARG A 532 -46.43 14.04 -24.34
N ALA A 533 -45.32 14.41 -24.97
CA ALA A 533 -43.99 14.44 -24.36
C ALA A 533 -43.94 15.36 -23.14
N ALA A 534 -44.53 16.55 -23.23
CA ALA A 534 -44.61 17.51 -22.12
C ALA A 534 -45.45 17.00 -20.94
N ARG A 535 -46.49 16.20 -21.19
CA ARG A 535 -47.29 15.55 -20.14
C ARG A 535 -46.64 14.33 -19.54
N ALA A 536 -45.84 13.59 -20.33
CA ALA A 536 -45.09 12.43 -19.88
C ALA A 536 -43.79 12.78 -19.13
N ALA A 537 -43.30 14.02 -19.19
CA ALA A 537 -42.08 14.50 -18.57
C ALA A 537 -41.87 14.06 -17.08
N PRO A 538 -42.93 14.06 -16.22
CA PRO A 538 -42.76 13.57 -14.84
C PRO A 538 -42.50 12.08 -14.72
N ALA A 539 -42.92 11.28 -15.69
CA ALA A 539 -42.69 9.83 -15.68
C ALA A 539 -41.27 9.45 -16.13
N ALA A 540 -40.66 10.28 -16.98
CA ALA A 540 -39.28 10.08 -17.48
C ALA A 540 -38.19 10.54 -16.52
N LEU A 541 -38.55 11.14 -15.37
CA LEU A 541 -37.62 11.74 -14.43
C LEU A 541 -36.58 10.73 -13.87
N LEU A 542 -37.03 9.57 -13.39
CA LEU A 542 -36.12 8.56 -12.78
C LEU A 542 -35.26 7.84 -13.82
N PRO A 543 -35.79 7.41 -15.01
CA PRO A 543 -34.93 6.85 -16.05
C PRO A 543 -33.86 7.84 -16.54
N ALA A 544 -34.22 9.10 -16.72
CA ALA A 544 -33.29 10.15 -17.11
C ALA A 544 -32.20 10.38 -16.02
N LEU A 545 -32.58 10.37 -14.75
CA LEU A 545 -31.65 10.46 -13.63
C LEU A 545 -30.66 9.29 -13.65
N ALA A 546 -31.15 8.05 -13.81
CA ALA A 546 -30.31 6.87 -13.87
C ALA A 546 -29.31 6.94 -15.05
N LEU A 547 -29.75 7.38 -16.21
CA LEU A 547 -28.90 7.56 -17.39
C LEU A 547 -27.82 8.61 -17.16
N ILE A 548 -28.19 9.79 -16.62
CA ILE A 548 -27.26 10.88 -16.34
C ILE A 548 -26.21 10.43 -15.32
N LEU A 549 -26.62 9.72 -14.26
CA LEU A 549 -25.67 9.17 -13.27
C LEU A 549 -24.75 8.13 -13.87
N ALA A 550 -25.25 7.25 -14.75
CA ALA A 550 -24.42 6.25 -15.43
C ALA A 550 -23.39 6.92 -16.36
N MET A 551 -23.82 7.95 -17.14
CA MET A 551 -22.91 8.71 -18.00
C MET A 551 -21.88 9.50 -17.19
N ALA A 552 -22.29 10.11 -16.07
CA ALA A 552 -21.38 10.82 -15.18
C ALA A 552 -20.34 9.88 -14.56
N LEU A 553 -20.75 8.68 -14.14
CA LEU A 553 -19.83 7.67 -13.61
C LEU A 553 -18.83 7.21 -14.68
N ALA A 554 -19.30 6.92 -15.89
CA ALA A 554 -18.43 6.47 -16.98
C ALA A 554 -17.44 7.57 -17.39
N GLY A 555 -17.91 8.81 -17.60
CA GLY A 555 -17.07 9.94 -17.99
C GLY A 555 -16.06 10.33 -16.93
N PHE A 556 -16.52 10.52 -15.69
CA PHE A 556 -15.62 10.89 -14.59
C PHE A 556 -14.66 9.74 -14.22
N GLY A 557 -15.13 8.50 -14.21
CA GLY A 557 -14.29 7.33 -13.96
C GLY A 557 -13.18 7.17 -15.01
N GLY A 558 -13.49 7.38 -16.29
CA GLY A 558 -12.51 7.38 -17.37
C GLY A 558 -11.47 8.49 -17.23
N MET A 559 -11.90 9.71 -16.87
CA MET A 559 -11.01 10.85 -16.63
C MET A 559 -10.07 10.60 -15.43
N VAL A 560 -10.58 10.10 -14.33
CA VAL A 560 -9.76 9.77 -13.15
C VAL A 560 -8.76 8.66 -13.47
N LEU A 561 -9.19 7.62 -14.18
CA LEU A 561 -8.30 6.51 -14.57
C LEU A 561 -7.16 7.01 -15.47
N SER A 562 -7.44 7.82 -16.47
CA SER A 562 -6.41 8.40 -17.35
C SER A 562 -5.46 9.31 -16.59
N SER A 563 -5.97 10.14 -15.66
CA SER A 563 -5.15 11.01 -14.80
C SER A 563 -4.23 10.21 -13.87
N VAL A 564 -4.72 9.11 -13.28
CA VAL A 564 -3.91 8.23 -12.41
C VAL A 564 -2.84 7.51 -13.23
N MET A 565 -3.15 7.04 -14.43
CA MET A 565 -2.16 6.41 -15.31
C MET A 565 -1.08 7.40 -15.74
N ALA A 566 -1.45 8.63 -16.12
CA ALA A 566 -0.52 9.70 -16.45
C ALA A 566 0.36 10.08 -15.25
N ALA A 567 -0.24 10.22 -14.05
CA ALA A 567 0.50 10.53 -12.83
C ALA A 567 1.48 9.42 -12.42
N ARG A 568 1.12 8.15 -12.59
CA ARG A 568 2.02 7.00 -12.35
C ARG A 568 3.20 6.99 -13.32
N ALA A 569 2.94 7.17 -14.61
CA ALA A 569 3.99 7.30 -15.59
C ALA A 569 4.94 8.47 -15.25
N ALA A 570 4.36 9.61 -14.90
CA ALA A 570 5.14 10.78 -14.47
C ALA A 570 5.96 10.53 -13.19
N ALA A 571 5.41 9.82 -12.22
CA ALA A 571 6.12 9.48 -10.99
C ALA A 571 7.27 8.50 -11.26
N ALA A 572 7.03 7.45 -12.06
CA ALA A 572 8.07 6.49 -12.45
C ALA A 572 9.25 7.19 -13.14
N TRP A 573 8.97 8.07 -14.10
CA TRP A 573 10.01 8.86 -14.75
C TRP A 573 10.77 9.78 -13.80
N ARG A 574 10.11 10.38 -12.80
CA ARG A 574 10.79 11.24 -11.81
C ARG A 574 11.68 10.43 -10.87
N GLU A 575 11.31 9.22 -10.57
CA GLU A 575 12.07 8.33 -9.68
C GLU A 575 13.29 7.74 -10.39
N THR A 576 13.12 7.30 -11.63
CA THR A 576 14.17 6.64 -12.41
C THR A 576 15.02 7.65 -13.20
N GLY A 577 14.45 8.75 -13.65
CA GLY A 577 15.12 9.72 -14.55
C GLY A 577 15.41 9.18 -15.96
N ALA A 578 15.09 7.90 -16.21
CA ALA A 578 15.31 7.19 -17.46
C ALA A 578 14.30 6.04 -17.61
N ASP A 579 14.28 5.35 -18.76
CA ASP A 579 13.44 4.15 -18.96
C ASP A 579 13.82 3.01 -18.02
N ALA A 580 15.10 2.91 -17.63
CA ALA A 580 15.60 1.94 -16.66
C ALA A 580 16.78 2.50 -15.89
N VAL A 581 16.87 2.15 -14.62
CA VAL A 581 17.99 2.47 -13.72
C VAL A 581 18.53 1.17 -13.14
N LEU A 582 19.85 1.02 -13.18
CA LEU A 582 20.57 0.00 -12.45
C LEU A 582 21.33 0.65 -11.31
N THR A 583 21.05 0.25 -10.07
CA THR A 583 21.69 0.83 -8.88
C THR A 583 22.71 -0.15 -8.32
N GLY A 584 23.93 0.28 -8.13
CA GLY A 584 24.94 -0.39 -7.32
C GLY A 584 24.94 0.16 -5.91
N GLY A 585 25.29 -0.67 -4.92
CA GLY A 585 25.49 -0.20 -3.55
C GLY A 585 26.94 0.28 -3.32
N ASP A 586 27.17 0.97 -2.21
CA ASP A 586 28.50 1.47 -1.83
C ASP A 586 29.55 0.35 -1.74
N LEU A 587 29.12 -0.84 -1.33
CA LEU A 587 29.97 -2.03 -1.22
C LEU A 587 30.06 -2.86 -2.52
N HIS A 588 29.18 -2.61 -3.47
CA HIS A 588 29.10 -3.30 -4.76
C HIS A 588 28.86 -2.29 -5.89
N PRO A 589 29.84 -1.48 -6.22
CA PRO A 589 29.71 -0.53 -7.32
C PRO A 589 29.57 -1.29 -8.65
N ILE A 590 28.84 -0.71 -9.58
CA ILE A 590 28.66 -1.30 -10.91
C ILE A 590 30.01 -1.31 -11.64
N PRO A 591 30.54 -2.49 -12.02
CA PRO A 591 31.83 -2.56 -12.74
C PRO A 591 31.75 -1.80 -14.07
N ALA A 592 32.83 -1.13 -14.46
CA ALA A 592 32.91 -0.39 -15.72
C ALA A 592 32.67 -1.29 -16.96
N ALA A 593 32.98 -2.60 -16.85
CA ALA A 593 32.67 -3.58 -17.87
C ALA A 593 31.16 -3.79 -18.04
N ALA A 594 30.41 -3.88 -16.94
CA ALA A 594 28.96 -4.03 -16.96
C ALA A 594 28.27 -2.77 -17.51
N SER A 595 28.76 -1.57 -17.15
CA SER A 595 28.24 -0.31 -17.71
C SER A 595 28.44 -0.26 -19.24
N ARG A 596 29.59 -0.71 -19.76
CA ARG A 596 29.84 -0.80 -21.21
C ARG A 596 28.97 -1.83 -21.90
N GLN A 597 28.78 -3.00 -21.29
CA GLN A 597 27.89 -4.04 -21.83
C GLN A 597 26.44 -3.55 -21.92
N LEU A 598 25.97 -2.85 -20.88
CA LEU A 598 24.63 -2.25 -20.88
C LEU A 598 24.47 -1.19 -21.96
N ALA A 599 25.47 -0.32 -22.13
CA ALA A 599 25.45 0.71 -23.18
C ALA A 599 25.47 0.11 -24.61
N ALA A 600 26.04 -1.07 -24.78
CA ALA A 600 26.09 -1.80 -26.06
C ALA A 600 24.90 -2.74 -26.28
N ALA A 601 23.97 -2.88 -25.32
CA ALA A 601 22.85 -3.79 -25.42
C ALA A 601 21.84 -3.35 -26.51
N PRO A 602 21.26 -4.28 -27.26
CA PRO A 602 20.27 -3.96 -28.29
C PRO A 602 19.07 -3.22 -27.70
N GLY A 603 18.68 -2.09 -28.26
CA GLY A 603 17.58 -1.25 -27.82
C GLY A 603 17.98 -0.11 -26.88
N VAL A 604 19.21 -0.07 -26.38
CA VAL A 604 19.72 1.05 -25.58
C VAL A 604 20.22 2.14 -26.52
N ARG A 605 19.59 3.33 -26.45
CA ARG A 605 19.99 4.50 -27.26
C ARG A 605 21.02 5.36 -26.56
N HIS A 606 20.80 5.61 -25.27
CA HIS A 606 21.65 6.43 -24.43
C HIS A 606 21.80 5.76 -23.05
N ALA A 607 23.01 5.72 -22.54
CA ALA A 607 23.33 5.26 -21.21
C ALA A 607 24.28 6.25 -20.53
N VAL A 608 24.07 6.51 -19.26
CA VAL A 608 24.93 7.37 -18.45
C VAL A 608 25.19 6.72 -17.10
N THR A 609 26.43 6.74 -16.66
CA THR A 609 26.79 6.34 -15.30
C THR A 609 26.80 7.59 -14.43
N VAL A 610 26.03 7.53 -13.36
CA VAL A 610 25.89 8.59 -12.36
C VAL A 610 26.41 8.06 -11.03
N SER A 611 27.33 8.79 -10.42
CA SER A 611 27.79 8.50 -9.05
C SER A 611 27.16 9.51 -8.10
N THR A 612 26.60 9.01 -7.01
CA THR A 612 26.05 9.85 -5.93
C THR A 612 26.85 9.61 -4.67
N GLU A 613 27.31 10.67 -4.03
CA GLU A 613 28.05 10.62 -2.78
C GLU A 613 27.36 11.50 -1.73
N SER A 614 27.06 10.94 -0.56
CA SER A 614 26.57 11.72 0.57
C SER A 614 27.74 12.42 1.23
N SER A 615 27.72 13.75 1.26
CA SER A 615 28.76 14.59 1.83
C SER A 615 28.17 15.55 2.85
N GLN A 616 28.99 15.90 3.83
CA GLN A 616 28.64 16.96 4.80
C GLN A 616 29.42 18.20 4.49
N VAL A 617 28.73 19.27 4.18
CA VAL A 617 29.36 20.61 3.99
C VAL A 617 29.18 21.40 5.27
N ALA A 618 30.30 21.74 5.91
CA ALA A 618 30.34 22.62 7.07
C ALA A 618 30.59 24.07 6.61
N GLY A 619 29.69 24.97 6.94
CA GLY A 619 29.80 26.38 6.64
C GLY A 619 28.98 27.24 7.60
N GLY A 620 29.55 28.37 8.08
CA GLY A 620 28.82 29.30 8.95
C GLY A 620 28.34 28.72 10.28
N GLY A 621 29.05 27.73 10.87
CA GLY A 621 28.64 27.06 12.12
C GLY A 621 27.53 26.07 11.99
N ARG A 622 27.11 25.71 10.76
CA ARG A 622 26.10 24.68 10.47
C ARG A 622 26.68 23.60 9.57
N THR A 623 26.35 22.38 9.87
CA THR A 623 26.64 21.20 9.01
C THR A 623 25.37 20.87 8.22
N VAL A 624 25.47 20.86 6.89
CA VAL A 624 24.38 20.50 5.99
C VAL A 624 24.77 19.23 5.28
N ASN A 625 23.88 18.22 5.36
CA ASN A 625 24.03 17.01 4.57
C ASN A 625 23.69 17.34 3.12
N THR A 626 24.60 17.07 2.22
CA THR A 626 24.45 17.30 0.78
C THR A 626 24.70 15.99 0.04
N THR A 627 24.05 15.82 -1.09
CA THR A 627 24.35 14.72 -2.02
C THR A 627 25.09 15.31 -3.23
N ALA A 628 26.34 14.95 -3.39
CA ALA A 628 27.11 15.30 -4.57
C ALA A 628 26.75 14.29 -5.69
N VAL A 629 26.43 14.80 -6.87
CA VAL A 629 26.10 14.00 -8.05
C VAL A 629 27.16 14.25 -9.11
N SER A 630 27.83 13.20 -9.53
CA SER A 630 28.84 13.25 -10.59
C SER A 630 28.37 12.45 -11.80
N ALA A 631 28.37 13.10 -12.98
CA ALA A 631 27.98 12.46 -14.24
C ALA A 631 28.67 13.14 -15.43
N PRO A 632 28.95 12.41 -16.53
CA PRO A 632 29.37 13.00 -17.81
C PRO A 632 28.24 13.87 -18.38
N LEU A 633 28.44 15.21 -18.41
CA LEU A 633 27.39 16.19 -18.70
C LEU A 633 26.71 15.97 -20.06
N ALA A 634 27.47 15.64 -21.10
CA ALA A 634 26.93 15.40 -22.45
C ALA A 634 26.03 14.14 -22.49
N ALA A 635 26.47 13.04 -21.87
CA ALA A 635 25.70 11.80 -21.80
C ALA A 635 24.44 11.96 -20.92
N TYR A 636 24.55 12.69 -19.83
CA TYR A 636 23.42 13.02 -18.97
C TYR A 636 22.39 13.89 -19.70
N ALA A 637 22.83 14.89 -20.46
CA ALA A 637 21.97 15.71 -21.29
C ALA A 637 21.23 14.89 -22.38
N ALA A 638 21.91 13.91 -22.99
CA ALA A 638 21.29 13.02 -23.98
C ALA A 638 20.17 12.14 -23.36
N VAL A 639 20.41 11.57 -22.18
CA VAL A 639 19.39 10.80 -21.45
C VAL A 639 18.25 11.71 -20.97
N SER A 640 18.54 12.88 -20.40
CA SER A 640 17.53 13.80 -19.90
C SER A 640 16.65 14.40 -20.99
N SER A 641 17.18 14.57 -22.22
CA SER A 641 16.41 15.07 -23.38
C SER A 641 15.32 14.09 -23.83
N ALA A 642 15.48 12.80 -23.56
CA ALA A 642 14.47 11.78 -23.83
C ALA A 642 13.38 11.73 -22.75
N ALA A 643 13.59 12.37 -21.59
CA ALA A 643 12.61 12.37 -20.50
C ALA A 643 11.49 13.39 -20.77
N PRO A 644 10.24 13.09 -20.39
CA PRO A 644 9.10 13.98 -20.62
C PRO A 644 9.09 15.24 -19.72
N PHE A 645 10.07 15.42 -18.84
CA PHE A 645 10.11 16.47 -17.79
C PHE A 645 11.26 17.48 -17.94
N GLY A 646 11.59 17.86 -19.11
CA GLY A 646 12.56 18.92 -19.34
C GLY A 646 13.97 18.43 -19.63
N SER A 647 14.69 19.22 -20.37
CA SER A 647 16.06 18.96 -20.80
C SER A 647 17.05 19.61 -19.83
N PHE A 648 18.09 18.88 -19.48
CA PHE A 648 19.26 19.44 -18.79
C PHE A 648 20.16 20.17 -19.79
N ALA A 649 20.43 21.44 -19.55
CA ALA A 649 21.34 22.25 -20.36
C ALA A 649 22.76 22.23 -19.75
N PRO A 650 23.76 21.57 -20.35
CA PRO A 650 25.12 21.50 -19.81
C PRO A 650 25.76 22.87 -19.57
N SER A 651 25.37 23.88 -20.35
CA SER A 651 25.86 25.26 -20.27
C SER A 651 25.55 25.96 -18.92
N VAL A 652 24.55 25.45 -18.16
CA VAL A 652 24.22 26.02 -16.84
C VAL A 652 25.33 25.74 -15.82
N LEU A 653 26.00 24.59 -15.90
CA LEU A 653 27.10 24.22 -15.00
C LEU A 653 28.46 24.68 -15.53
N ALA A 654 28.62 24.82 -16.83
CA ALA A 654 29.89 25.27 -17.47
C ALA A 654 30.26 26.72 -17.15
N ARG A 655 29.34 27.53 -16.60
CA ARG A 655 29.57 28.96 -16.26
C ARG A 655 30.15 29.20 -14.88
N ARG A 656 30.50 28.19 -14.11
CA ARG A 656 30.99 28.29 -12.72
C ARG A 656 32.35 27.59 -12.51
N GLY A 657 33.14 27.45 -13.55
CA GLY A 657 34.53 27.02 -13.48
C GLY A 657 35.47 28.19 -13.43
#